data_d75665dd4336c60ef6495e684426448c
#
_entry.id   d75665dd4336c60ef6495e684426448c
#
_cell.length_a   1.000
_cell.length_b   1.000
_cell.length_c   1.000
_cell.angle_alpha   90.00
_cell.angle_beta   90.00
_cell.angle_gamma   90.00
#
_symmetry.space_group_name_H-M   'P 1'
#
loop_
_entity.id
_entity.type
_entity.pdbx_description
1 polymer ?
#
loop_
_entity_poly.entity_id
_entity_poly.type
_entity_poly.pdbx_seq_one_letter_code
_entity_poly.pdbx_strand_id
1 'polypeptide(L)'
;MIKKSVYTIVLVGLIHSNLGFSQNLDCNNPINYARDLYSIGDFRTLKLILKNCVLNNKKSSNFERNQARELFALSAIAQDSITGAQNYITEIILSDASFEPALGNSNYVFNQIYIKSYKDNVGTQISSVSKRPEDIRTAPANVELITSEQIISRGYGDIIDLLSDIPGFEISKTYSVLYSQIYQLGFAQNNTERTLLMIDGVEENDVWLNWAYLSRQYPISNIKAVEVVYGPTGTMYGPRAFVGAINIITFPPGERAGDFFKQRENRNSDIYANINAGGGSFNTKDLDITIGNTMAKSKIKYQVTARLFKSDEHDMTQDTFYDYDVADLNEFQYGHLTSSVNEVETATGKTIEQLTNDYGSYFIQTGDELSLSTAGLTKVREADRSAYTRSVNGLPLQASNHTDNFFIGGKLAFGNFLLGYRTWKKIEGFGQYTDLDVAPSKNGSVWAPMNTTIYLKFNESLNENIDFSVLSTYKNHKLGRESNRVNFVPFAYPYYYQKGISDAPLTNFFKYLEGGEYSQTHGWKNRLYFYQATQGRTEARINYSSDKINTLVGVDYRITSTQGDYQVYDELTNQEFFTTFSSASDYTEYISETNGQLSGKPVGQVEGFNAYLIQSLGVFAQTSISFAKNFGLTAGVRYDSKSVRQIRLFDVYTPRFGMYYNTDLFTIKGNYSKGYQNVSLWTRFSTGAGRFPNNTLVPEENDYFDLTIMGGNKSKTFEWKLNGFSYKVKNAVTGGKGYVPSSGTTVVETGTSDAELKQLLDSQGISHNRSEIRNMNVNIKGYYQVMGSTFSLNYRKNGFSIFANGTFFEPNQLDVNNNKINRIADIASLKGNFGFGKRMSLGNFNLNLSSRLNWVGARMVGAGTTKSGSLGYELSGEIPSYLILNGNFIIGHKKFSHVKLNISGANLLNAIYFHPGPRSANGDYGLAAPEANWNDTVNNQILFDFVPYVRQRSRFLVFKLIFDF
;
A
#
# COMPACT_ATOMS: atom_id res chain seq x y z
N MET A 1 -78.05 -38.71 -23.34
CA MET A 1 -76.66 -38.54 -23.90
C MET A 1 -75.65 -38.10 -22.85
N ILE A 2 -75.97 -37.81 -21.67
CA ILE A 2 -75.09 -37.27 -20.59
C ILE A 2 -74.46 -38.33 -19.64
N LYS A 3 -75.03 -39.63 -19.61
CA LYS A 3 -74.48 -40.64 -18.73
C LYS A 3 -73.35 -41.53 -19.31
N LYS A 4 -73.00 -41.45 -20.62
CA LYS A 4 -71.92 -42.23 -21.17
C LYS A 4 -70.54 -41.52 -21.20
N SER A 5 -70.51 -40.21 -21.04
CA SER A 5 -69.25 -39.43 -21.04
C SER A 5 -68.55 -39.42 -19.69
N VAL A 6 -69.29 -39.68 -18.56
CA VAL A 6 -68.66 -39.62 -17.22
C VAL A 6 -67.86 -40.89 -16.91
N TYR A 7 -68.27 -42.05 -17.49
CA TYR A 7 -67.61 -43.37 -17.25
C TYR A 7 -66.31 -43.47 -18.05
N THR A 8 -66.16 -42.76 -19.17
CA THR A 8 -64.95 -42.80 -19.98
C THR A 8 -63.83 -41.92 -19.38
N ILE A 9 -64.16 -40.83 -18.70
CA ILE A 9 -63.21 -39.98 -18.02
C ILE A 9 -62.68 -40.62 -16.71
N VAL A 10 -63.49 -41.36 -15.98
CA VAL A 10 -63.08 -42.09 -14.76
C VAL A 10 -62.26 -43.34 -15.07
N LEU A 11 -62.47 -44.00 -16.24
CA LEU A 11 -61.68 -45.18 -16.61
C LEU A 11 -60.29 -44.77 -17.18
N VAL A 12 -60.16 -43.62 -17.85
CA VAL A 12 -58.85 -43.08 -18.31
C VAL A 12 -58.02 -42.55 -17.12
N GLY A 13 -58.67 -42.04 -16.06
CA GLY A 13 -57.98 -41.63 -14.84
C GLY A 13 -57.46 -42.79 -13.96
N LEU A 14 -58.04 -44.00 -14.07
CA LEU A 14 -57.62 -45.17 -13.27
C LEU A 14 -56.59 -46.07 -13.97
N ILE A 15 -56.42 -45.94 -15.28
CA ILE A 15 -55.40 -46.70 -16.04
C ILE A 15 -54.02 -46.01 -15.98
N HIS A 16 -53.99 -44.74 -15.63
CA HIS A 16 -52.71 -44.03 -15.52
C HIS A 16 -52.00 -44.19 -14.16
N SER A 17 -52.55 -44.93 -13.22
CA SER A 17 -51.96 -45.07 -11.86
C SER A 17 -51.13 -46.35 -11.65
N ASN A 18 -50.90 -47.17 -12.68
CA ASN A 18 -50.13 -48.42 -12.52
C ASN A 18 -49.23 -48.82 -13.69
N LEU A 19 -48.82 -47.89 -14.52
CA LEU A 19 -47.71 -48.10 -15.41
C LEU A 19 -46.46 -47.47 -14.77
N GLY A 20 -45.57 -48.31 -14.26
CA GLY A 20 -44.19 -47.88 -13.90
C GLY A 20 -43.46 -47.42 -15.17
N PHE A 21 -43.60 -46.15 -15.48
CA PHE A 21 -42.79 -45.52 -16.52
C PHE A 21 -41.34 -45.45 -16.02
N SER A 22 -40.50 -46.28 -16.58
CA SER A 22 -39.13 -45.92 -16.85
C SER A 22 -39.18 -44.69 -17.75
N GLN A 23 -39.38 -43.50 -17.18
CA GLN A 23 -39.26 -42.26 -17.92
C GLN A 23 -37.79 -42.11 -18.30
N ASN A 24 -37.50 -42.29 -19.59
CA ASN A 24 -36.33 -41.62 -20.17
C ASN A 24 -36.53 -40.12 -19.88
N LEU A 25 -35.88 -39.63 -18.83
CA LEU A 25 -35.87 -38.21 -18.47
C LEU A 25 -35.32 -37.44 -19.64
N ASP A 26 -36.17 -36.69 -20.35
CA ASP A 26 -35.68 -35.76 -21.37
C ASP A 26 -34.93 -34.60 -20.72
N CYS A 27 -33.63 -34.67 -20.79
CA CYS A 27 -32.73 -33.65 -20.24
C CYS A 27 -32.48 -32.50 -21.24
N ASN A 28 -33.28 -32.37 -22.31
CA ASN A 28 -33.23 -31.20 -23.18
C ASN A 28 -33.83 -29.98 -22.46
N ASN A 29 -32.97 -29.00 -22.17
CA ASN A 29 -33.33 -27.76 -21.47
C ASN A 29 -34.00 -27.94 -20.06
N PRO A 30 -33.35 -28.68 -19.16
CA PRO A 30 -33.91 -29.10 -17.87
C PRO A 30 -34.30 -27.95 -16.95
N ILE A 31 -33.60 -26.83 -17.01
CA ILE A 31 -33.85 -25.63 -16.19
C ILE A 31 -35.18 -24.96 -16.57
N ASN A 32 -35.48 -24.79 -17.85
CA ASN A 32 -36.73 -24.19 -18.29
C ASN A 32 -37.91 -25.10 -18.03
N TYR A 33 -37.80 -26.41 -18.26
CA TYR A 33 -38.82 -27.37 -17.94
C TYR A 33 -39.09 -27.40 -16.42
N ALA A 34 -38.08 -27.32 -15.56
CA ALA A 34 -38.25 -27.20 -14.12
C ALA A 34 -38.93 -25.88 -13.70
N ARG A 35 -38.77 -24.79 -14.43
CA ARG A 35 -39.53 -23.54 -14.20
C ARG A 35 -41.00 -23.70 -14.47
N ASP A 36 -41.34 -24.41 -15.55
CA ASP A 36 -42.73 -24.70 -15.88
C ASP A 36 -43.37 -25.60 -14.80
N LEU A 37 -42.67 -26.62 -14.34
CA LEU A 37 -43.09 -27.48 -13.25
C LEU A 37 -43.26 -26.71 -11.91
N TYR A 38 -42.38 -25.77 -11.66
CA TYR A 38 -42.50 -24.86 -10.50
C TYR A 38 -43.79 -24.05 -10.57
N SER A 39 -44.13 -23.52 -11.75
CA SER A 39 -45.31 -22.67 -11.95
C SER A 39 -46.63 -23.43 -11.72
N ILE A 40 -46.66 -24.72 -11.98
CA ILE A 40 -47.84 -25.59 -11.77
C ILE A 40 -47.84 -26.34 -10.42
N GLY A 41 -46.78 -26.18 -9.60
CA GLY A 41 -46.64 -26.77 -8.28
C GLY A 41 -46.21 -28.25 -8.26
N ASP A 42 -45.73 -28.80 -9.39
CA ASP A 42 -45.19 -30.17 -9.40
C ASP A 42 -43.72 -30.23 -8.93
N PHE A 43 -43.55 -30.03 -7.62
CA PHE A 43 -42.23 -30.00 -6.99
C PHE A 43 -41.56 -31.39 -6.95
N ARG A 44 -42.31 -32.47 -7.07
CA ARG A 44 -41.75 -33.83 -7.08
C ARG A 44 -40.97 -34.10 -8.37
N THR A 45 -41.59 -33.84 -9.52
CA THR A 45 -41.00 -34.03 -10.84
C THR A 45 -39.87 -33.01 -11.05
N LEU A 46 -40.06 -31.78 -10.59
CA LEU A 46 -39.01 -30.72 -10.61
C LEU A 46 -37.73 -31.21 -9.92
N LYS A 47 -37.85 -31.73 -8.68
CA LYS A 47 -36.67 -32.21 -7.93
C LYS A 47 -36.00 -33.39 -8.63
N LEU A 48 -36.75 -34.30 -9.21
CA LEU A 48 -36.24 -35.46 -9.92
C LEU A 48 -35.41 -35.03 -11.17
N ILE A 49 -35.95 -34.13 -11.99
CA ILE A 49 -35.29 -33.60 -13.20
C ILE A 49 -34.03 -32.83 -12.86
N LEU A 50 -34.11 -31.86 -11.98
CA LEU A 50 -32.95 -31.04 -11.62
C LEU A 50 -31.85 -31.86 -10.98
N LYS A 51 -32.19 -32.86 -10.13
CA LYS A 51 -31.18 -33.72 -9.53
C LYS A 51 -30.46 -34.56 -10.58
N ASN A 52 -31.18 -35.21 -11.49
CA ASN A 52 -30.61 -36.16 -12.45
C ASN A 52 -29.99 -35.47 -13.68
N CYS A 53 -30.63 -34.42 -14.24
CA CYS A 53 -30.19 -33.77 -15.44
C CYS A 53 -29.19 -32.62 -15.22
N VAL A 54 -29.17 -32.05 -14.00
CA VAL A 54 -28.31 -30.86 -13.73
C VAL A 54 -27.30 -31.14 -12.62
N LEU A 55 -27.74 -31.47 -11.40
CA LEU A 55 -26.82 -31.60 -10.26
C LEU A 55 -25.88 -32.80 -10.38
N ASN A 56 -26.40 -33.95 -10.84
CA ASN A 56 -25.63 -35.20 -11.04
C ASN A 56 -24.96 -35.26 -12.42
N ASN A 57 -25.25 -34.31 -13.30
CA ASN A 57 -24.65 -34.27 -14.62
C ASN A 57 -23.28 -33.55 -14.58
N LYS A 58 -22.20 -34.31 -14.86
CA LYS A 58 -20.84 -33.79 -14.86
C LYS A 58 -20.60 -32.67 -15.90
N LYS A 59 -21.41 -32.57 -16.95
CA LYS A 59 -21.31 -31.54 -18.01
C LYS A 59 -22.03 -30.24 -17.65
N SER A 60 -22.84 -30.19 -16.59
CA SER A 60 -23.54 -28.98 -16.17
C SER A 60 -22.58 -27.99 -15.57
N SER A 61 -22.64 -26.75 -16.05
CA SER A 61 -21.87 -25.62 -15.54
C SER A 61 -22.27 -25.25 -14.10
N ASN A 62 -21.38 -24.61 -13.36
CA ASN A 62 -21.71 -24.13 -12.01
C ASN A 62 -22.90 -23.15 -12.01
N PHE A 63 -23.04 -22.36 -13.06
CA PHE A 63 -24.20 -21.48 -13.25
C PHE A 63 -25.51 -22.25 -13.35
N GLU A 64 -25.59 -23.32 -14.16
CA GLU A 64 -26.78 -24.18 -14.28
C GLU A 64 -27.10 -24.90 -12.97
N ARG A 65 -26.07 -25.38 -12.25
CA ARG A 65 -26.24 -25.98 -10.92
C ARG A 65 -26.81 -24.99 -9.92
N ASN A 66 -26.40 -23.74 -9.93
CA ASN A 66 -26.93 -22.71 -9.07
C ASN A 66 -28.35 -22.29 -9.45
N GLN A 67 -28.70 -22.28 -10.73
CA GLN A 67 -30.11 -22.14 -11.14
C GLN A 67 -31.00 -23.30 -10.65
N ALA A 68 -30.46 -24.53 -10.68
CA ALA A 68 -31.15 -25.67 -10.12
C ALA A 68 -31.36 -25.56 -8.60
N ARG A 69 -30.30 -25.13 -7.87
CA ARG A 69 -30.42 -24.89 -6.40
C ARG A 69 -31.39 -23.75 -6.08
N GLU A 70 -31.45 -22.70 -6.91
CA GLU A 70 -32.42 -21.62 -6.79
C GLU A 70 -33.87 -22.16 -6.85
N LEU A 71 -34.17 -23.02 -7.84
CA LEU A 71 -35.46 -23.63 -7.98
C LEU A 71 -35.79 -24.64 -6.82
N PHE A 72 -34.77 -25.34 -6.32
CA PHE A 72 -34.92 -26.15 -5.11
C PHE A 72 -35.25 -25.29 -3.89
N ALA A 73 -34.56 -24.18 -3.70
CA ALA A 73 -34.85 -23.27 -2.60
C ALA A 73 -36.27 -22.69 -2.67
N LEU A 74 -36.66 -22.21 -3.86
CA LEU A 74 -38.03 -21.74 -4.10
C LEU A 74 -39.09 -22.81 -3.87
N SER A 75 -38.84 -24.05 -4.33
CA SER A 75 -39.75 -25.18 -4.08
C SER A 75 -39.83 -25.56 -2.60
N ALA A 76 -38.72 -25.40 -1.86
CA ALA A 76 -38.71 -25.61 -0.41
C ALA A 76 -39.51 -24.52 0.33
N ILE A 77 -39.41 -23.27 -0.08
CA ILE A 77 -40.21 -22.16 0.46
C ILE A 77 -41.70 -22.41 0.20
N ALA A 78 -42.08 -22.80 -1.01
CA ALA A 78 -43.45 -23.11 -1.36
C ALA A 78 -44.03 -24.31 -0.57
N GLN A 79 -43.18 -25.16 -0.02
CA GLN A 79 -43.50 -26.27 0.85
C GLN A 79 -43.29 -25.96 2.34
N ASP A 80 -43.15 -24.71 2.71
CA ASP A 80 -42.93 -24.22 4.06
C ASP A 80 -41.62 -24.76 4.75
N SER A 81 -40.70 -25.25 3.98
CA SER A 81 -39.42 -25.79 4.45
C SER A 81 -38.31 -24.71 4.43
N ILE A 82 -38.37 -23.78 5.38
CA ILE A 82 -37.42 -22.64 5.47
C ILE A 82 -35.96 -23.11 5.66
N THR A 83 -35.74 -24.13 6.49
CA THR A 83 -34.39 -24.70 6.70
C THR A 83 -33.84 -25.36 5.42
N GLY A 84 -34.71 -26.05 4.66
CA GLY A 84 -34.35 -26.64 3.37
C GLY A 84 -33.96 -25.55 2.36
N ALA A 85 -34.74 -24.48 2.29
CA ALA A 85 -34.42 -23.32 1.44
C ALA A 85 -33.08 -22.67 1.82
N GLN A 86 -32.83 -22.48 3.11
CA GLN A 86 -31.59 -21.91 3.62
C GLN A 86 -30.36 -22.74 3.23
N ASN A 87 -30.46 -24.06 3.28
CA ASN A 87 -29.36 -24.95 2.86
C ASN A 87 -29.02 -24.77 1.37
N TYR A 88 -30.01 -24.79 0.48
CA TYR A 88 -29.76 -24.58 -0.96
C TYR A 88 -29.25 -23.20 -1.28
N ILE A 89 -29.76 -22.18 -0.62
CA ILE A 89 -29.27 -20.80 -0.76
C ILE A 89 -27.83 -20.68 -0.27
N THR A 90 -27.48 -21.32 0.83
CA THR A 90 -26.12 -21.37 1.35
C THR A 90 -25.17 -22.07 0.36
N GLU A 91 -25.60 -23.17 -0.25
CA GLU A 91 -24.83 -23.88 -1.29
C GLU A 91 -24.61 -23.02 -2.54
N ILE A 92 -25.59 -22.21 -2.98
CA ILE A 92 -25.43 -21.24 -4.06
C ILE A 92 -24.31 -20.25 -3.70
N ILE A 93 -24.40 -19.64 -2.53
CA ILE A 93 -23.47 -18.59 -2.06
C ILE A 93 -22.06 -19.16 -1.90
N LEU A 94 -21.93 -20.37 -1.36
CA LEU A 94 -20.61 -21.02 -1.18
C LEU A 94 -19.98 -21.47 -2.51
N SER A 95 -20.81 -21.86 -3.50
CA SER A 95 -20.31 -22.28 -4.82
C SER A 95 -19.96 -21.09 -5.72
N ASP A 96 -20.73 -20.00 -5.63
CA ASP A 96 -20.53 -18.77 -6.40
C ASP A 96 -21.23 -17.59 -5.71
N ALA A 97 -20.48 -16.86 -4.92
CA ALA A 97 -20.98 -15.66 -4.23
C ALA A 97 -21.42 -14.53 -5.19
N SER A 98 -21.05 -14.60 -6.47
CA SER A 98 -21.48 -13.64 -7.49
C SER A 98 -22.75 -14.07 -8.25
N PHE A 99 -23.26 -15.27 -7.96
CA PHE A 99 -24.49 -15.76 -8.60
C PHE A 99 -25.68 -14.86 -8.23
N GLU A 100 -26.36 -14.33 -9.23
CA GLU A 100 -27.60 -13.56 -9.06
C GLU A 100 -28.82 -14.45 -9.30
N PRO A 101 -29.63 -14.75 -8.28
CA PRO A 101 -30.85 -15.51 -8.42
C PRO A 101 -31.86 -14.78 -9.32
N ALA A 102 -32.22 -15.39 -10.45
CA ALA A 102 -33.10 -14.77 -11.44
C ALA A 102 -34.58 -14.78 -10.99
N LEU A 103 -35.01 -15.88 -10.35
CA LEU A 103 -36.39 -16.07 -9.87
C LEU A 103 -36.53 -15.73 -8.38
N GLY A 104 -35.50 -16.05 -7.59
CA GLY A 104 -35.50 -15.83 -6.14
C GLY A 104 -35.61 -14.35 -5.79
N ASN A 105 -35.10 -13.47 -6.65
CA ASN A 105 -35.20 -12.02 -6.45
C ASN A 105 -36.63 -11.46 -6.41
N SER A 106 -37.59 -12.12 -7.03
CA SER A 106 -39.02 -11.76 -6.95
C SER A 106 -39.73 -12.32 -5.71
N ASN A 107 -39.11 -13.29 -5.03
CA ASN A 107 -39.70 -13.90 -3.86
C ASN A 107 -39.16 -13.28 -2.57
N TYR A 108 -40.02 -12.64 -1.79
CA TYR A 108 -39.64 -11.93 -0.56
C TYR A 108 -38.93 -12.86 0.46
N VAL A 109 -39.45 -14.04 0.71
CA VAL A 109 -38.90 -15.00 1.69
C VAL A 109 -37.52 -15.49 1.23
N PHE A 110 -37.38 -15.84 -0.04
CA PHE A 110 -36.11 -16.22 -0.63
C PHE A 110 -35.07 -15.09 -0.44
N ASN A 111 -35.42 -13.85 -0.77
CA ASN A 111 -34.52 -12.71 -0.63
C ASN A 111 -34.07 -12.46 0.82
N GLN A 112 -34.97 -12.60 1.79
CA GLN A 112 -34.60 -12.47 3.21
C GLN A 112 -33.59 -13.56 3.62
N ILE A 113 -33.82 -14.82 3.21
CA ILE A 113 -32.91 -15.93 3.48
C ILE A 113 -31.59 -15.71 2.72
N TYR A 114 -31.63 -15.29 1.46
CA TYR A 114 -30.43 -15.04 0.64
C TYR A 114 -29.54 -13.95 1.21
N ILE A 115 -30.11 -12.80 1.57
CA ILE A 115 -29.39 -11.68 2.18
C ILE A 115 -28.75 -12.11 3.52
N LYS A 116 -29.48 -12.85 4.34
CA LYS A 116 -28.99 -13.38 5.61
C LYS A 116 -27.86 -14.37 5.39
N SER A 117 -28.07 -15.38 4.53
CA SER A 117 -27.06 -16.40 4.24
C SER A 117 -25.83 -15.80 3.54
N TYR A 118 -26.00 -14.81 2.68
CA TYR A 118 -24.90 -14.07 2.06
C TYR A 118 -24.05 -13.34 3.11
N LYS A 119 -24.67 -12.61 4.03
CA LYS A 119 -23.97 -11.94 5.13
C LYS A 119 -23.24 -12.93 6.04
N ASP A 120 -23.86 -14.08 6.30
CA ASP A 120 -23.34 -15.10 7.20
C ASP A 120 -22.15 -15.87 6.60
N ASN A 121 -22.10 -16.05 5.28
CA ASN A 121 -21.12 -16.90 4.61
C ASN A 121 -20.07 -16.12 3.80
N VAL A 122 -20.44 -15.06 3.08
CA VAL A 122 -19.51 -14.27 2.27
C VAL A 122 -18.64 -13.36 3.15
N GLY A 123 -19.18 -12.86 4.26
CA GLY A 123 -18.42 -12.04 5.23
C GLY A 123 -17.32 -12.80 5.99
N THR A 124 -17.15 -14.12 5.77
CA THR A 124 -16.07 -14.93 6.37
C THR A 124 -15.13 -15.55 5.34
N GLN A 125 -15.44 -15.43 4.06
CA GLN A 125 -14.61 -15.94 2.98
C GLN A 125 -13.52 -14.93 2.63
N ILE A 126 -12.30 -15.43 2.55
CA ILE A 126 -11.10 -14.66 2.14
C ILE A 126 -10.39 -15.40 1.01
N SER A 127 -9.63 -14.67 0.20
CA SER A 127 -8.91 -15.24 -0.94
C SER A 127 -7.42 -14.96 -0.94
N SER A 128 -6.96 -14.02 -0.14
CA SER A 128 -5.58 -13.51 -0.18
C SER A 128 -4.54 -14.40 0.51
N VAL A 129 -4.95 -15.45 1.20
CA VAL A 129 -4.00 -16.32 1.91
C VAL A 129 -3.54 -17.48 1.05
N SER A 130 -4.47 -18.15 0.35
CA SER A 130 -4.19 -19.36 -0.44
C SER A 130 -4.60 -19.21 -1.92
N LYS A 131 -4.83 -17.98 -2.40
CA LYS A 131 -5.26 -17.64 -3.79
C LYS A 131 -6.55 -18.36 -4.22
N ARG A 132 -7.40 -18.68 -3.28
CA ARG A 132 -8.70 -19.33 -3.44
C ARG A 132 -9.64 -18.90 -2.32
N PRO A 133 -10.95 -18.99 -2.52
CA PRO A 133 -11.90 -18.76 -1.42
C PRO A 133 -11.72 -19.79 -0.30
N GLU A 134 -11.58 -19.31 0.93
CA GLU A 134 -11.47 -20.14 2.12
C GLU A 134 -12.04 -19.42 3.35
N ASP A 135 -12.47 -20.16 4.35
CA ASP A 135 -12.98 -19.58 5.59
C ASP A 135 -11.83 -18.96 6.40
N ILE A 136 -12.03 -17.74 6.86
CA ILE A 136 -11.04 -16.98 7.66
C ILE A 136 -10.58 -17.75 8.91
N ARG A 137 -11.44 -18.67 9.44
CA ARG A 137 -11.11 -19.49 10.60
C ARG A 137 -10.11 -20.60 10.32
N THR A 138 -10.12 -21.14 9.08
CA THR A 138 -9.24 -22.25 8.67
C THR A 138 -8.04 -21.80 7.85
N ALA A 139 -8.04 -20.56 7.40
CA ALA A 139 -6.93 -20.00 6.62
C ALA A 139 -5.63 -19.98 7.42
N PRO A 140 -4.50 -20.39 6.83
CA PRO A 140 -3.21 -20.48 7.52
C PRO A 140 -2.52 -19.12 7.68
N ALA A 141 -3.26 -18.09 8.08
CA ALA A 141 -2.77 -16.78 8.47
C ALA A 141 -3.77 -16.04 9.35
N ASN A 142 -3.33 -15.04 10.07
CA ASN A 142 -4.20 -14.05 10.69
C ASN A 142 -4.64 -13.06 9.61
N VAL A 143 -5.95 -12.79 9.50
CA VAL A 143 -6.53 -11.89 8.49
C VAL A 143 -7.56 -10.98 9.14
N GLU A 144 -7.59 -9.71 8.70
CA GLU A 144 -8.72 -8.79 8.89
C GLU A 144 -9.46 -8.63 7.56
N LEU A 145 -10.78 -8.70 7.64
CA LEU A 145 -11.67 -8.51 6.50
C LEU A 145 -12.61 -7.33 6.79
N ILE A 146 -12.54 -6.31 5.96
CA ILE A 146 -13.43 -5.14 6.02
C ILE A 146 -14.35 -5.17 4.79
N THR A 147 -15.63 -5.31 5.01
CA THR A 147 -16.64 -5.39 3.95
C THR A 147 -17.06 -4.02 3.43
N SER A 148 -17.64 -3.95 2.23
CA SER A 148 -18.22 -2.72 1.67
C SER A 148 -19.24 -2.07 2.60
N GLU A 149 -20.03 -2.90 3.31
CA GLU A 149 -20.98 -2.42 4.31
C GLU A 149 -20.30 -1.65 5.44
N GLN A 150 -19.19 -2.17 5.96
CA GLN A 150 -18.39 -1.49 6.97
C GLN A 150 -17.73 -0.23 6.43
N ILE A 151 -17.22 -0.28 5.20
CA ILE A 151 -16.59 0.87 4.53
C ILE A 151 -17.55 2.05 4.43
N ILE A 152 -18.74 1.81 3.90
CA ILE A 152 -19.75 2.85 3.71
C ILE A 152 -20.31 3.31 5.05
N SER A 153 -20.65 2.38 5.94
CA SER A 153 -21.29 2.73 7.22
C SER A 153 -20.35 3.52 8.13
N ARG A 154 -19.06 3.23 8.11
CA ARG A 154 -18.05 3.95 8.91
C ARG A 154 -17.57 5.25 8.25
N GLY A 155 -17.88 5.44 6.95
CA GLY A 155 -17.60 6.67 6.21
C GLY A 155 -16.13 6.90 5.91
N TYR A 156 -15.37 5.86 5.54
CA TYR A 156 -13.99 6.02 5.12
C TYR A 156 -13.90 6.84 3.83
N GLY A 157 -13.04 7.86 3.83
CA GLY A 157 -12.81 8.71 2.66
C GLY A 157 -11.79 8.15 1.69
N ASP A 158 -10.87 7.33 2.20
CA ASP A 158 -9.79 6.66 1.46
C ASP A 158 -9.35 5.37 2.17
N ILE A 159 -8.43 4.64 1.54
CA ILE A 159 -7.85 3.40 2.09
C ILE A 159 -7.02 3.67 3.35
N ILE A 160 -6.40 4.83 3.47
CA ILE A 160 -5.57 5.17 4.63
C ILE A 160 -6.43 5.34 5.88
N ASP A 161 -7.60 5.97 5.75
CA ASP A 161 -8.56 6.09 6.84
C ASP A 161 -9.07 4.71 7.28
N LEU A 162 -9.29 3.79 6.34
CA LEU A 162 -9.68 2.41 6.63
C LEU A 162 -8.56 1.67 7.39
N LEU A 163 -7.32 1.74 6.92
CA LEU A 163 -6.19 1.06 7.54
C LEU A 163 -5.89 1.60 8.95
N SER A 164 -6.18 2.88 9.23
CA SER A 164 -5.97 3.46 10.55
C SER A 164 -6.87 2.85 11.63
N ASP A 165 -8.01 2.27 11.27
CA ASP A 165 -8.93 1.57 12.19
C ASP A 165 -8.60 0.09 12.37
N ILE A 166 -7.65 -0.46 11.60
CA ILE A 166 -7.28 -1.89 11.69
C ILE A 166 -6.25 -2.09 12.79
N PRO A 167 -6.40 -3.10 13.67
CA PRO A 167 -5.37 -3.44 14.65
C PRO A 167 -4.08 -3.84 13.95
N GLY A 168 -2.93 -3.55 14.56
CA GLY A 168 -1.63 -3.88 13.98
C GLY A 168 -1.14 -2.93 12.88
N PHE A 169 -1.91 -1.90 12.53
CA PHE A 169 -1.47 -0.85 11.60
C PHE A 169 -1.27 0.47 12.31
N GLU A 170 -0.16 1.10 12.07
CA GLU A 170 0.07 2.50 12.37
C GLU A 170 0.33 3.26 11.07
N ILE A 171 -0.22 4.45 10.96
CA ILE A 171 -0.15 5.27 9.77
C ILE A 171 0.62 6.55 10.09
N SER A 172 1.60 6.86 9.27
CA SER A 172 2.20 8.19 9.24
C SER A 172 1.82 8.89 7.93
N LYS A 173 1.03 9.96 8.02
CA LYS A 173 0.76 10.86 6.89
C LYS A 173 1.86 11.91 6.89
N THR A 174 2.84 11.74 6.01
CA THR A 174 3.99 12.65 5.92
C THR A 174 3.76 13.78 4.94
N TYR A 175 2.71 13.70 4.11
CA TYR A 175 2.43 14.62 3.00
C TYR A 175 3.61 14.80 2.04
N SER A 176 4.47 13.78 1.96
CA SER A 176 5.73 13.76 1.25
C SER A 176 5.62 12.88 -0.01
N VAL A 177 6.73 12.45 -0.58
CA VAL A 177 6.87 11.52 -1.71
C VAL A 177 5.93 10.32 -1.59
N LEU A 178 5.82 9.77 -0.38
CA LEU A 178 4.73 8.90 0.01
C LEU A 178 3.78 9.72 0.89
N TYR A 179 2.60 10.02 0.39
CA TYR A 179 1.56 10.69 1.17
C TYR A 179 1.38 10.06 2.56
N SER A 180 1.42 8.75 2.61
CA SER A 180 1.36 7.99 3.86
C SER A 180 2.36 6.84 3.85
N GLN A 181 2.99 6.64 4.99
CA GLN A 181 3.75 5.44 5.32
C GLN A 181 2.87 4.54 6.19
N ILE A 182 2.95 3.25 5.96
CA ILE A 182 2.24 2.25 6.76
C ILE A 182 3.24 1.40 7.53
N TYR A 183 3.00 1.27 8.82
CA TYR A 183 3.76 0.40 9.71
C TYR A 183 2.87 -0.76 10.11
N GLN A 184 3.11 -1.93 9.51
CA GLN A 184 2.33 -3.12 9.77
C GLN A 184 3.02 -3.95 10.86
N LEU A 185 2.27 -4.35 11.89
CA LEU A 185 2.74 -5.16 13.02
C LEU A 185 3.97 -4.57 13.74
N GLY A 186 4.06 -3.24 13.84
CA GLY A 186 5.16 -2.58 14.52
C GLY A 186 6.49 -2.60 13.75
N PHE A 187 6.46 -2.85 12.45
CA PHE A 187 7.63 -2.73 11.59
C PHE A 187 7.67 -1.33 10.96
N ALA A 188 8.54 -0.47 11.50
CA ALA A 188 8.81 0.82 10.91
C ALA A 188 9.63 0.64 9.62
N GLN A 189 9.22 1.30 8.58
CA GLN A 189 9.92 1.30 7.30
C GLN A 189 9.81 2.69 6.68
N ASN A 190 10.89 3.13 6.08
CA ASN A 190 10.93 4.45 5.44
C ASN A 190 10.06 4.52 4.18
N ASN A 191 9.78 3.36 3.59
CA ASN A 191 9.02 3.20 2.38
C ASN A 191 8.07 2.00 2.54
N THR A 192 6.95 2.01 1.84
CA THR A 192 5.95 0.93 1.88
C THR A 192 6.34 -0.29 1.02
N GLU A 193 7.64 -0.60 0.91
CA GLU A 193 8.14 -1.63 0.00
C GLU A 193 7.99 -3.06 0.52
N ARG A 194 7.78 -3.23 1.85
CA ARG A 194 7.71 -4.55 2.51
C ARG A 194 6.29 -5.05 2.72
N THR A 195 5.31 -4.28 2.29
CA THR A 195 3.89 -4.67 2.29
C THR A 195 3.41 -4.83 0.85
N LEU A 196 2.86 -5.99 0.53
CA LEU A 196 2.28 -6.24 -0.77
C LEU A 196 0.91 -5.56 -0.88
N LEU A 197 0.74 -4.66 -1.83
CA LEU A 197 -0.55 -4.08 -2.19
C LEU A 197 -1.08 -4.78 -3.44
N MET A 198 -2.33 -5.21 -3.40
CA MET A 198 -3.03 -5.84 -4.52
C MET A 198 -4.39 -5.18 -4.75
N ILE A 199 -4.84 -5.21 -6.00
CA ILE A 199 -6.23 -4.95 -6.38
C ILE A 199 -6.72 -6.18 -7.14
N ASP A 200 -7.76 -6.83 -6.62
CA ASP A 200 -8.29 -8.10 -7.14
C ASP A 200 -7.22 -9.20 -7.30
N GLY A 201 -6.28 -9.28 -6.36
CA GLY A 201 -5.17 -10.23 -6.39
C GLY A 201 -4.07 -9.93 -7.42
N VAL A 202 -4.13 -8.79 -8.10
CA VAL A 202 -3.08 -8.29 -9.01
C VAL A 202 -2.22 -7.28 -8.28
N GLU A 203 -0.90 -7.52 -8.22
CA GLU A 203 0.05 -6.65 -7.52
C GLU A 203 -0.01 -5.21 -8.02
N GLU A 204 0.14 -4.25 -7.11
CA GLU A 204 0.06 -2.81 -7.38
C GLU A 204 1.35 -2.06 -7.05
N ASN A 205 2.25 -2.64 -6.26
CA ASN A 205 3.52 -2.02 -5.91
C ASN A 205 4.31 -1.54 -7.13
N ASP A 206 5.03 -0.45 -6.97
CA ASP A 206 5.95 0.11 -7.96
C ASP A 206 7.01 -0.93 -8.38
N VAL A 207 7.35 -0.95 -9.66
CA VAL A 207 8.26 -1.95 -10.21
C VAL A 207 9.73 -1.57 -9.97
N TRP A 208 10.06 -0.28 -9.88
CA TRP A 208 11.41 0.23 -9.66
C TRP A 208 11.75 0.35 -8.17
N LEU A 209 10.84 1.00 -7.41
CA LEU A 209 11.01 1.29 -5.99
C LEU A 209 10.44 0.20 -5.06
N ASN A 210 9.61 -0.71 -5.56
CA ASN A 210 8.77 -1.64 -4.78
C ASN A 210 7.71 -0.99 -3.88
N TRP A 211 7.54 0.32 -3.91
CA TRP A 211 6.62 1.04 -3.02
C TRP A 211 5.16 0.74 -3.31
N ALA A 212 4.37 0.65 -2.26
CA ALA A 212 2.92 0.69 -2.33
C ALA A 212 2.45 2.13 -2.18
N TYR A 213 2.01 2.76 -3.27
CA TYR A 213 1.46 4.11 -3.23
C TYR A 213 0.04 4.10 -2.70
N LEU A 214 -0.12 4.42 -1.41
CA LEU A 214 -1.40 4.52 -0.73
C LEU A 214 -1.75 6.00 -0.50
N SER A 215 -2.76 6.47 -1.20
CA SER A 215 -3.32 7.81 -1.09
C SER A 215 -4.80 7.81 -1.49
N ARG A 216 -5.31 8.93 -2.00
CA ARG A 216 -6.71 9.13 -2.36
C ARG A 216 -7.06 8.73 -3.80
N GLN A 217 -6.15 8.11 -4.55
CA GLN A 217 -6.40 7.72 -5.94
C GLN A 217 -7.42 6.58 -6.09
N TYR A 218 -7.52 5.66 -5.13
CA TYR A 218 -8.37 4.47 -5.29
C TYR A 218 -9.85 4.76 -5.04
N PRO A 219 -10.76 4.34 -5.96
CA PRO A 219 -12.21 4.49 -5.81
C PRO A 219 -12.72 3.69 -4.62
N ILE A 220 -13.37 4.36 -3.66
CA ILE A 220 -13.94 3.70 -2.47
C ILE A 220 -15.30 3.06 -2.79
N SER A 221 -16.08 3.66 -3.69
CA SER A 221 -17.42 3.18 -4.04
C SER A 221 -17.42 1.80 -4.69
N ASN A 222 -16.32 1.42 -5.35
CA ASN A 222 -16.18 0.14 -6.04
C ASN A 222 -15.54 -0.96 -5.19
N ILE A 223 -15.23 -0.69 -3.93
CA ILE A 223 -14.60 -1.70 -3.05
C ILE A 223 -15.67 -2.62 -2.46
N LYS A 224 -15.57 -3.93 -2.77
CA LYS A 224 -16.38 -4.99 -2.20
C LYS A 224 -15.87 -5.40 -0.82
N ALA A 225 -14.54 -5.52 -0.68
CA ALA A 225 -13.88 -5.85 0.58
C ALA A 225 -12.41 -5.42 0.55
N VAL A 226 -11.82 -5.28 1.73
CA VAL A 226 -10.36 -5.18 1.90
C VAL A 226 -9.92 -6.32 2.80
N GLU A 227 -9.04 -7.18 2.29
CA GLU A 227 -8.40 -8.24 3.04
C GLU A 227 -7.00 -7.78 3.45
N VAL A 228 -6.73 -7.82 4.75
CA VAL A 228 -5.41 -7.51 5.30
C VAL A 228 -4.83 -8.76 5.92
N VAL A 229 -3.76 -9.27 5.34
CA VAL A 229 -3.07 -10.47 5.80
C VAL A 229 -1.86 -10.06 6.63
N TYR A 230 -1.75 -10.59 7.84
CA TYR A 230 -0.62 -10.37 8.71
C TYR A 230 0.43 -11.47 8.57
N GLY A 231 1.69 -11.07 8.68
CA GLY A 231 2.82 -11.95 8.49
C GLY A 231 3.12 -12.24 7.00
N PRO A 232 4.28 -12.84 6.74
CA PRO A 232 4.72 -13.13 5.39
C PRO A 232 3.76 -14.04 4.63
N THR A 233 3.36 -13.62 3.45
CA THR A 233 2.63 -14.45 2.48
C THR A 233 3.49 -14.76 1.24
N GLY A 234 4.81 -14.70 1.42
CA GLY A 234 5.80 -14.94 0.37
C GLY A 234 5.67 -16.29 -0.31
N THR A 235 5.23 -17.33 0.40
CA THR A 235 4.95 -18.65 -0.18
C THR A 235 3.96 -18.59 -1.34
N MET A 236 2.95 -17.72 -1.28
CA MET A 236 1.96 -17.57 -2.36
C MET A 236 2.31 -16.47 -3.36
N TYR A 237 2.89 -15.36 -2.88
CA TYR A 237 3.05 -14.15 -3.69
C TYR A 237 4.51 -13.80 -4.01
N GLY A 238 5.48 -14.47 -3.38
CA GLY A 238 6.90 -14.17 -3.53
C GLY A 238 7.32 -12.94 -2.73
N PRO A 239 8.31 -12.17 -3.23
CA PRO A 239 8.82 -10.98 -2.55
C PRO A 239 7.73 -9.92 -2.39
N ARG A 240 7.97 -8.92 -1.53
CA ARG A 240 7.09 -7.82 -1.14
C ARG A 240 6.00 -8.20 -0.12
N ALA A 241 5.53 -9.44 -0.09
CA ALA A 241 4.66 -9.94 0.97
C ALA A 241 5.48 -10.30 2.23
N PHE A 242 6.32 -9.35 2.68
CA PHE A 242 7.36 -9.57 3.68
C PHE A 242 6.84 -9.41 5.12
N VAL A 243 6.07 -8.36 5.40
CA VAL A 243 5.40 -8.17 6.69
C VAL A 243 3.90 -8.46 6.59
N GLY A 244 3.37 -8.51 5.37
CA GLY A 244 1.97 -8.83 5.10
C GLY A 244 1.51 -8.38 3.72
N ALA A 245 0.20 -8.47 3.50
CA ALA A 245 -0.44 -8.06 2.26
C ALA A 245 -1.76 -7.32 2.51
N ILE A 246 -2.06 -6.38 1.65
CA ILE A 246 -3.34 -5.68 1.57
C ILE A 246 -3.93 -5.98 0.20
N ASN A 247 -5.12 -6.57 0.14
CA ASN A 247 -5.83 -6.84 -1.11
C ASN A 247 -7.15 -6.08 -1.14
N ILE A 248 -7.24 -5.11 -2.02
CA ILE A 248 -8.46 -4.36 -2.31
C ILE A 248 -9.27 -5.20 -3.31
N ILE A 249 -10.36 -5.78 -2.87
CA ILE A 249 -11.26 -6.55 -3.72
C ILE A 249 -12.36 -5.61 -4.20
N THR A 250 -12.47 -5.45 -5.51
CA THR A 250 -13.49 -4.60 -6.12
C THR A 250 -14.67 -5.44 -6.61
N PHE A 251 -15.84 -4.83 -6.77
CA PHE A 251 -17.00 -5.54 -7.32
C PHE A 251 -16.66 -6.11 -8.70
N PRO A 252 -16.99 -7.38 -8.98
CA PRO A 252 -16.82 -7.94 -10.32
C PRO A 252 -17.86 -7.35 -11.28
N PRO A 253 -17.63 -7.43 -12.61
CA PRO A 253 -18.62 -7.06 -13.60
C PRO A 253 -19.93 -7.83 -13.41
N GLY A 254 -21.05 -7.13 -13.43
CA GLY A 254 -22.38 -7.68 -13.18
C GLY A 254 -22.82 -7.65 -11.71
N GLU A 255 -21.94 -7.27 -10.79
CA GLU A 255 -22.25 -7.07 -9.38
C GLU A 255 -22.08 -5.60 -8.99
N ARG A 256 -22.86 -5.10 -8.06
CA ARG A 256 -22.77 -3.74 -7.56
C ARG A 256 -22.81 -3.69 -6.04
N ALA A 257 -22.37 -2.57 -5.46
CA ALA A 257 -22.55 -2.29 -4.06
C ALA A 257 -24.02 -2.43 -3.68
N GLY A 258 -24.33 -3.25 -2.69
CA GLY A 258 -25.68 -3.44 -2.20
C GLY A 258 -26.26 -2.13 -1.67
N ASP A 259 -27.52 -1.85 -2.00
CA ASP A 259 -28.19 -0.72 -1.39
C ASP A 259 -28.55 -1.05 0.06
N PHE A 260 -27.89 -0.38 1.02
CA PHE A 260 -28.12 -0.60 2.46
C PHE A 260 -29.56 -0.29 2.91
N PHE A 261 -30.27 0.50 2.12
CA PHE A 261 -31.57 1.01 2.45
C PHE A 261 -32.69 0.44 1.57
N LYS A 262 -32.35 -0.35 0.53
CA LYS A 262 -33.36 -0.90 -0.37
C LYS A 262 -33.55 -2.41 -0.18
N GLN A 263 -34.82 -2.79 -0.03
CA GLN A 263 -35.30 -4.04 -0.61
C GLN A 263 -35.16 -3.89 -2.14
N ARG A 264 -34.50 -4.86 -2.78
CA ARG A 264 -34.35 -4.88 -4.26
C ARG A 264 -35.73 -4.80 -4.89
N GLU A 265 -36.18 -3.60 -5.30
CA GLU A 265 -37.31 -3.46 -6.22
C GLU A 265 -36.87 -3.91 -7.61
N ASN A 266 -37.75 -4.62 -8.32
CA ASN A 266 -37.57 -5.04 -9.72
C ASN A 266 -37.20 -3.80 -10.57
N ARG A 267 -35.91 -3.66 -10.90
CA ARG A 267 -35.47 -2.65 -11.87
C ARG A 267 -35.35 -3.30 -13.24
N ASN A 268 -36.04 -2.72 -14.19
CA ASN A 268 -35.96 -3.13 -15.61
C ASN A 268 -34.65 -2.66 -16.30
N SER A 269 -33.72 -2.02 -15.56
CA SER A 269 -32.49 -1.52 -16.15
C SER A 269 -31.37 -2.54 -16.04
N ASP A 270 -30.81 -2.91 -17.17
CA ASP A 270 -29.64 -3.77 -17.28
C ASP A 270 -28.31 -3.03 -16.98
N ILE A 271 -28.37 -1.72 -16.86
CA ILE A 271 -27.22 -0.85 -16.55
C ILE A 271 -27.40 -0.23 -15.17
N TYR A 272 -26.32 -0.23 -14.40
CA TYR A 272 -26.26 0.48 -13.13
C TYR A 272 -25.21 1.60 -13.16
N ALA A 273 -25.43 2.62 -12.38
CA ALA A 273 -24.46 3.69 -12.15
C ALA A 273 -24.46 4.08 -10.67
N ASN A 274 -23.29 4.15 -10.07
CA ASN A 274 -23.06 4.73 -8.75
C ASN A 274 -22.16 5.94 -8.92
N ILE A 275 -22.64 7.12 -8.51
CA ILE A 275 -21.92 8.39 -8.63
C ILE A 275 -21.86 9.04 -7.25
N ASN A 276 -20.66 9.29 -6.76
CA ASN A 276 -20.41 10.01 -5.52
C ASN A 276 -19.68 11.31 -5.86
N ALA A 277 -20.35 12.44 -5.68
CA ALA A 277 -19.79 13.76 -5.98
C ALA A 277 -19.86 14.65 -4.77
N GLY A 278 -18.78 15.33 -4.44
CA GLY A 278 -18.76 16.18 -3.27
C GLY A 278 -17.56 17.11 -3.15
N GLY A 279 -17.57 17.87 -2.08
CA GLY A 279 -16.51 18.80 -1.73
C GLY A 279 -16.48 19.08 -0.23
N GLY A 280 -15.43 19.75 0.21
CA GLY A 280 -15.24 19.98 1.63
C GLY A 280 -14.14 20.94 1.98
N SER A 281 -13.67 20.84 3.22
CA SER A 281 -12.55 21.63 3.76
C SER A 281 -11.34 21.60 2.84
N PHE A 282 -10.53 22.64 2.87
CA PHE A 282 -9.30 22.78 2.07
C PHE A 282 -9.55 22.65 0.56
N ASN A 283 -10.64 23.27 0.05
CA ASN A 283 -11.04 23.24 -1.37
C ASN A 283 -11.11 21.80 -1.94
N THR A 284 -11.43 20.83 -1.09
CA THR A 284 -11.52 19.43 -1.51
C THR A 284 -12.64 19.22 -2.52
N LYS A 285 -12.33 18.49 -3.60
CA LYS A 285 -13.28 18.03 -4.62
C LYS A 285 -13.08 16.53 -4.79
N ASP A 286 -14.15 15.77 -4.72
CA ASP A 286 -14.13 14.30 -4.83
C ASP A 286 -15.26 13.83 -5.75
N LEU A 287 -14.91 13.15 -6.82
CA LEU A 287 -15.82 12.53 -7.75
C LEU A 287 -15.40 11.07 -7.94
N ASP A 288 -16.30 10.15 -7.61
CA ASP A 288 -16.10 8.70 -7.72
C ASP A 288 -17.31 8.10 -8.47
N ILE A 289 -17.07 7.48 -9.62
CA ILE A 289 -18.10 6.97 -10.52
C ILE A 289 -17.82 5.51 -10.83
N THR A 290 -18.84 4.67 -10.73
CA THR A 290 -18.81 3.29 -11.22
C THR A 290 -20.05 3.01 -12.06
N ILE A 291 -19.86 2.53 -13.28
CA ILE A 291 -20.92 2.16 -14.23
C ILE A 291 -20.68 0.74 -14.70
N GLY A 292 -21.73 -0.05 -14.81
CA GLY A 292 -21.64 -1.42 -15.31
C GLY A 292 -22.99 -1.98 -15.73
N ASN A 293 -22.98 -3.22 -16.20
CA ASN A 293 -24.21 -3.93 -16.56
C ASN A 293 -24.50 -5.10 -15.60
N THR A 294 -25.78 -5.35 -15.38
CA THR A 294 -26.27 -6.48 -14.54
C THR A 294 -27.00 -7.55 -15.35
N MET A 295 -26.89 -7.52 -16.68
CA MET A 295 -27.58 -8.44 -17.56
C MET A 295 -27.27 -9.88 -17.27
N ALA A 296 -28.18 -10.59 -16.59
CA ALA A 296 -28.05 -12.02 -16.32
C ALA A 296 -27.98 -12.88 -17.61
N LYS A 297 -28.53 -12.42 -18.72
CA LYS A 297 -28.54 -13.07 -20.02
C LYS A 297 -27.35 -12.69 -20.94
N SER A 298 -26.61 -11.64 -20.61
CA SER A 298 -25.48 -11.23 -21.42
C SER A 298 -24.29 -12.14 -21.21
N LYS A 299 -23.71 -12.63 -22.30
CA LYS A 299 -22.42 -13.34 -22.26
C LYS A 299 -21.25 -12.44 -21.93
N ILE A 300 -21.44 -11.13 -22.03
CA ILE A 300 -20.42 -10.09 -21.76
C ILE A 300 -20.91 -9.23 -20.61
N LYS A 301 -20.11 -9.15 -19.56
CA LYS A 301 -20.34 -8.25 -18.44
C LYS A 301 -19.20 -7.24 -18.38
N TYR A 302 -19.53 -5.97 -18.14
CA TYR A 302 -18.54 -4.91 -18.02
C TYR A 302 -18.77 -4.02 -16.81
N GLN A 303 -17.69 -3.39 -16.38
CA GLN A 303 -17.69 -2.37 -15.34
C GLN A 303 -16.58 -1.35 -15.65
N VAL A 304 -16.89 -0.07 -15.52
CA VAL A 304 -15.95 1.04 -15.62
C VAL A 304 -16.05 1.86 -14.36
N THR A 305 -14.90 2.23 -13.80
CA THR A 305 -14.79 3.03 -12.58
C THR A 305 -13.80 4.16 -12.80
N ALA A 306 -14.13 5.35 -12.31
CA ALA A 306 -13.24 6.50 -12.33
C ALA A 306 -13.31 7.25 -11.01
N ARG A 307 -12.18 7.81 -10.56
CA ARG A 307 -12.11 8.73 -9.44
C ARG A 307 -11.25 9.94 -9.78
N LEU A 308 -11.72 11.12 -9.38
CA LEU A 308 -10.97 12.37 -9.39
C LEU A 308 -10.99 12.92 -7.97
N PHE A 309 -9.82 13.18 -7.41
CA PHE A 309 -9.69 13.75 -6.08
C PHE A 309 -8.70 14.90 -6.08
N LYS A 310 -9.12 16.06 -5.61
CA LYS A 310 -8.28 17.25 -5.50
C LYS A 310 -8.48 17.91 -4.13
N SER A 311 -7.37 18.34 -3.50
CA SER A 311 -7.39 19.08 -2.24
C SER A 311 -6.16 19.97 -2.13
N ASP A 312 -6.36 21.19 -1.62
CA ASP A 312 -5.24 22.09 -1.31
C ASP A 312 -4.52 21.67 -0.02
N GLU A 313 -5.10 20.72 0.74
CA GLU A 313 -4.66 20.32 2.08
C GLU A 313 -4.54 21.49 3.06
N HIS A 314 -4.17 21.20 4.29
CA HIS A 314 -4.04 22.26 5.31
C HIS A 314 -2.81 23.12 5.06
N ASP A 315 -2.85 24.34 5.57
CA ASP A 315 -1.74 25.28 5.53
C ASP A 315 -0.67 24.86 6.54
N MET A 316 0.52 24.53 6.04
CA MET A 316 1.67 24.16 6.85
C MET A 316 2.61 25.35 7.14
N THR A 317 2.38 26.53 6.56
CA THR A 317 3.22 27.72 6.81
C THR A 317 3.17 28.18 8.27
N GLN A 318 2.13 27.80 9.00
CA GLN A 318 1.97 28.04 10.42
C GLN A 318 2.85 27.13 11.29
N ASP A 319 3.47 26.12 10.68
CA ASP A 319 4.34 25.21 11.39
C ASP A 319 5.71 25.85 11.53
N THR A 320 6.21 25.94 12.75
CA THR A 320 7.45 26.66 13.00
C THR A 320 8.69 25.96 12.46
N PHE A 321 8.59 24.71 11.98
CA PHE A 321 9.63 24.07 11.15
C PHE A 321 9.92 24.83 9.86
N TYR A 322 9.07 25.76 9.44
CA TYR A 322 9.28 26.62 8.27
C TYR A 322 9.88 27.98 8.62
N ASP A 323 10.07 28.26 9.90
CA ASP A 323 10.65 29.52 10.38
C ASP A 323 12.17 29.40 10.50
N TYR A 324 12.82 28.95 9.42
CA TYR A 324 14.26 28.80 9.36
C TYR A 324 14.93 30.18 9.29
N ASP A 325 15.77 30.50 10.28
CA ASP A 325 16.60 31.73 10.29
C ASP A 325 18.08 31.37 10.19
N VAL A 326 18.67 31.63 9.05
CA VAL A 326 20.11 31.44 8.82
C VAL A 326 20.96 32.24 9.82
N ALA A 327 20.40 33.30 10.43
CA ALA A 327 21.11 34.09 11.45
C ALA A 327 21.45 33.27 12.71
N ASP A 328 20.66 32.25 13.01
CA ASP A 328 20.84 31.42 14.21
C ASP A 328 21.87 30.30 14.01
N LEU A 329 22.43 30.15 12.81
CA LEU A 329 23.47 29.16 12.55
C LEU A 329 24.73 29.48 13.35
N ASN A 330 25.28 28.53 14.08
CA ASN A 330 26.49 28.65 14.84
C ASN A 330 27.74 28.23 14.03
N GLU A 331 28.93 28.38 14.62
CA GLU A 331 30.21 28.12 13.92
C GLU A 331 30.34 26.64 13.47
N PHE A 332 29.78 25.70 14.18
CA PHE A 332 29.87 24.26 13.87
C PHE A 332 29.23 23.91 12.56
N GLN A 333 28.24 24.66 12.10
CA GLN A 333 27.54 24.42 10.84
C GLN A 333 28.40 24.72 9.61
N TYR A 334 29.48 25.43 9.76
CA TYR A 334 30.43 25.78 8.70
C TYR A 334 31.76 25.04 8.83
N GLY A 335 31.94 24.20 9.88
CA GLY A 335 33.18 23.47 10.12
C GLY A 335 33.56 22.46 9.05
N HIS A 336 32.61 22.09 8.17
CA HIS A 336 32.87 21.24 7.02
C HIS A 336 33.47 21.99 5.82
N LEU A 337 33.51 23.34 5.87
CA LEU A 337 34.11 24.19 4.81
C LEU A 337 35.64 24.17 4.91
N THR A 338 36.18 23.02 4.54
CA THR A 338 37.63 22.80 4.43
C THR A 338 37.96 22.30 3.02
N SER A 339 39.17 22.57 2.55
CA SER A 339 39.69 22.05 1.28
C SER A 339 41.21 21.99 1.34
N SER A 340 41.80 21.12 0.53
CA SER A 340 43.26 21.16 0.33
C SER A 340 43.68 22.36 -0.54
N VAL A 341 44.89 22.80 -0.38
CA VAL A 341 45.47 23.89 -1.21
C VAL A 341 45.32 23.53 -2.70
N ASN A 342 45.70 22.31 -3.09
CA ASN A 342 45.63 21.87 -4.49
C ASN A 342 44.19 21.87 -5.05
N GLU A 343 43.19 21.51 -4.25
CA GLU A 343 41.79 21.56 -4.67
C GLU A 343 41.34 23.00 -4.95
N VAL A 344 41.73 23.93 -4.10
CA VAL A 344 41.36 25.35 -4.25
C VAL A 344 42.10 25.97 -5.45
N GLU A 345 43.42 25.73 -5.59
CA GLU A 345 44.19 26.20 -6.73
C GLU A 345 43.64 25.66 -8.07
N THR A 346 43.31 24.38 -8.11
CA THR A 346 42.72 23.76 -9.30
C THR A 346 41.36 24.37 -9.65
N ALA A 347 40.52 24.62 -8.66
CA ALA A 347 39.19 25.12 -8.88
C ALA A 347 39.10 26.59 -9.21
N THR A 348 40.02 27.41 -8.67
CA THR A 348 40.07 28.87 -8.88
C THR A 348 41.01 29.27 -10.01
N GLY A 349 41.96 28.40 -10.38
CA GLY A 349 43.02 28.73 -11.32
C GLY A 349 44.06 29.75 -10.77
N LYS A 350 44.05 30.00 -9.46
CA LYS A 350 44.98 30.91 -8.74
C LYS A 350 45.85 30.13 -7.77
N THR A 351 47.09 30.56 -7.60
CA THR A 351 47.98 30.01 -6.57
C THR A 351 47.55 30.43 -5.18
N ILE A 352 47.91 29.65 -4.16
CA ILE A 352 47.63 30.00 -2.76
C ILE A 352 48.20 31.34 -2.35
N GLU A 353 49.33 31.74 -2.91
CA GLU A 353 49.94 33.07 -2.69
C GLU A 353 49.01 34.20 -3.21
N GLN A 354 48.46 34.05 -4.43
CA GLN A 354 47.49 34.98 -4.99
C GLN A 354 46.20 35.04 -4.13
N LEU A 355 45.70 33.90 -3.73
CA LEU A 355 44.50 33.81 -2.88
C LEU A 355 44.75 34.43 -1.49
N THR A 356 45.95 34.28 -0.94
CA THR A 356 46.31 34.88 0.34
C THR A 356 46.41 36.42 0.22
N ASN A 357 46.93 36.94 -0.90
CA ASN A 357 46.95 38.38 -1.14
C ASN A 357 45.52 38.95 -1.32
N ASP A 358 44.66 38.27 -2.02
CA ASP A 358 43.30 38.73 -2.31
C ASP A 358 42.33 38.52 -1.13
N TYR A 359 42.41 37.36 -0.45
CA TYR A 359 41.40 36.87 0.46
C TYR A 359 41.93 36.27 1.77
N GLY A 360 43.24 36.46 2.10
CA GLY A 360 43.90 35.82 3.24
C GLY A 360 43.26 36.08 4.61
N SER A 361 42.46 37.16 4.73
CA SER A 361 41.68 37.42 5.94
C SER A 361 40.54 36.41 6.16
N TYR A 362 40.07 35.68 5.14
CA TYR A 362 38.91 34.83 5.20
C TYR A 362 39.20 33.35 5.45
N PHE A 363 40.46 32.92 5.38
CA PHE A 363 40.87 31.57 5.62
C PHE A 363 42.13 31.42 6.46
N ILE A 364 42.34 30.22 6.99
CA ILE A 364 43.54 29.82 7.73
C ILE A 364 44.12 28.60 7.01
N GLN A 365 45.42 28.64 6.75
CA GLN A 365 46.15 27.50 6.22
C GLN A 365 46.88 26.76 7.33
N THR A 366 46.64 25.44 7.45
CA THR A 366 47.35 24.53 8.35
C THR A 366 47.91 23.37 7.53
N GLY A 367 49.21 23.51 7.14
CA GLY A 367 49.82 22.58 6.21
C GLY A 367 49.16 22.64 4.82
N ASP A 368 48.62 21.55 4.32
CA ASP A 368 47.92 21.48 3.05
C ASP A 368 46.40 21.74 3.16
N GLU A 369 45.88 21.94 4.39
CA GLU A 369 44.45 22.16 4.64
C GLU A 369 44.16 23.64 4.82
N LEU A 370 43.11 24.10 4.14
CA LEU A 370 42.50 25.43 4.28
C LEU A 370 41.18 25.32 5.01
N SER A 371 40.94 26.21 5.97
CA SER A 371 39.70 26.35 6.72
C SER A 371 39.26 27.80 6.85
N LEU A 372 38.01 28.07 7.22
CA LEU A 372 37.53 29.45 7.42
C LEU A 372 38.18 30.12 8.62
N SER A 373 38.61 31.38 8.48
CA SER A 373 38.92 32.28 9.59
C SER A 373 37.61 32.80 10.23
N THR A 374 37.70 33.51 11.36
CA THR A 374 36.55 34.23 11.95
C THR A 374 35.91 35.22 10.97
N ALA A 375 36.71 35.91 10.16
CA ALA A 375 36.22 36.82 9.13
C ALA A 375 35.54 36.05 7.99
N GLY A 376 36.09 34.89 7.60
CA GLY A 376 35.49 33.99 6.62
C GLY A 376 34.14 33.43 7.08
N LEU A 377 34.03 33.01 8.34
CA LEU A 377 32.78 32.60 8.95
C LEU A 377 31.71 33.70 8.92
N THR A 378 32.10 34.93 9.24
CA THR A 378 31.18 36.06 9.17
C THR A 378 30.70 36.27 7.74
N LYS A 379 31.62 36.23 6.78
CA LYS A 379 31.35 36.48 5.37
C LYS A 379 30.43 35.42 4.75
N VAL A 380 30.70 34.16 5.03
CA VAL A 380 29.85 33.06 4.53
C VAL A 380 28.44 33.07 5.14
N ARG A 381 28.31 33.42 6.42
CA ARG A 381 27.00 33.63 7.09
C ARG A 381 26.21 34.77 6.46
N GLU A 382 26.89 35.91 6.17
CA GLU A 382 26.25 37.02 5.46
C GLU A 382 25.77 36.61 4.08
N ALA A 383 26.53 35.77 3.36
CA ALA A 383 26.15 35.26 2.07
C ALA A 383 24.87 34.38 2.17
N ASP A 384 24.85 33.40 3.08
CA ASP A 384 23.68 32.54 3.31
C ASP A 384 22.46 33.37 3.75
N ARG A 385 22.62 34.31 4.66
CA ARG A 385 21.55 35.19 5.14
C ARG A 385 20.99 36.07 4.03
N SER A 386 21.83 36.61 3.18
CA SER A 386 21.41 37.50 2.07
C SER A 386 20.68 36.72 0.97
N ALA A 387 21.05 35.46 0.76
CA ALA A 387 20.43 34.60 -0.23
C ALA A 387 19.11 33.99 0.24
N TYR A 388 18.94 33.73 1.54
CA TYR A 388 17.71 33.22 2.11
C TYR A 388 16.69 34.35 2.28
N THR A 389 15.52 34.16 1.69
CA THR A 389 14.37 35.04 1.91
C THR A 389 13.17 34.21 2.28
N ARG A 390 12.35 34.68 3.21
CA ARG A 390 11.08 34.02 3.61
C ARG A 390 9.99 34.09 2.54
N SER A 391 10.21 34.83 1.51
CA SER A 391 9.36 34.91 0.35
C SER A 391 10.19 35.07 -0.91
N VAL A 392 9.74 34.50 -2.00
CA VAL A 392 10.30 34.65 -3.33
C VAL A 392 9.25 35.33 -4.21
N ASN A 393 9.59 36.46 -4.84
CA ASN A 393 8.65 37.26 -5.65
C ASN A 393 7.36 37.63 -4.91
N GLY A 394 7.42 37.88 -3.60
CA GLY A 394 6.29 38.21 -2.76
C GLY A 394 5.41 37.04 -2.35
N LEU A 395 5.74 35.81 -2.78
CA LEU A 395 5.05 34.59 -2.37
C LEU A 395 5.73 34.00 -1.15
N PRO A 396 4.97 33.64 -0.09
CA PRO A 396 5.54 33.03 1.11
C PRO A 396 6.07 31.63 0.79
N LEU A 397 7.19 31.28 1.42
CA LEU A 397 7.73 29.92 1.36
C LEU A 397 6.86 28.98 2.16
N GLN A 398 6.59 27.81 1.61
CA GLN A 398 5.77 26.76 2.26
C GLN A 398 6.11 25.38 1.73
N ALA A 399 5.82 24.35 2.51
CA ALA A 399 5.90 22.99 1.99
C ALA A 399 4.75 22.70 1.02
N SER A 400 5.06 21.92 0.02
CA SER A 400 4.08 21.45 -0.97
C SER A 400 3.39 20.20 -0.46
N ASN A 401 2.11 20.31 -0.08
CA ASN A 401 1.31 19.18 0.45
C ASN A 401 -0.01 18.96 -0.28
N HIS A 402 -0.26 19.65 -1.39
CA HIS A 402 -1.48 19.50 -2.19
C HIS A 402 -1.65 18.11 -2.78
N THR A 403 -2.87 17.80 -3.20
CA THR A 403 -3.23 16.52 -3.83
C THR A 403 -4.09 16.78 -5.07
N ASP A 404 -3.73 16.13 -6.19
CA ASP A 404 -4.51 16.08 -7.43
C ASP A 404 -4.35 14.68 -8.05
N ASN A 405 -5.29 13.79 -7.77
CA ASN A 405 -5.18 12.37 -8.13
C ASN A 405 -6.32 11.96 -9.05
N PHE A 406 -6.02 11.08 -10.00
CA PHE A 406 -7.05 10.39 -10.75
C PHE A 406 -6.83 8.88 -10.82
N PHE A 407 -7.92 8.16 -11.02
CA PHE A 407 -7.98 6.73 -11.32
C PHE A 407 -9.02 6.48 -12.40
N ILE A 408 -8.69 5.61 -13.34
CA ILE A 408 -9.63 5.05 -14.32
C ILE A 408 -9.36 3.57 -14.40
N GLY A 409 -10.41 2.75 -14.30
CA GLY A 409 -10.33 1.31 -14.42
C GLY A 409 -11.53 0.74 -15.15
N GLY A 410 -11.34 -0.42 -15.78
CA GLY A 410 -12.40 -1.15 -16.44
C GLY A 410 -12.17 -2.64 -16.35
N LYS A 411 -13.24 -3.39 -16.32
CA LYS A 411 -13.26 -4.84 -16.36
C LYS A 411 -14.26 -5.34 -17.38
N LEU A 412 -13.88 -6.38 -18.13
CA LEU A 412 -14.71 -7.05 -19.12
C LEU A 412 -14.65 -8.55 -18.86
N ALA A 413 -15.76 -9.16 -18.49
CA ALA A 413 -15.87 -10.59 -18.29
C ALA A 413 -16.63 -11.25 -19.46
N PHE A 414 -16.10 -12.33 -20.01
CA PHE A 414 -16.70 -13.10 -21.09
C PHE A 414 -16.27 -14.58 -20.98
N GLY A 415 -17.24 -15.46 -20.81
CA GLY A 415 -16.96 -16.87 -20.52
C GLY A 415 -16.04 -17.01 -19.31
N ASN A 416 -14.92 -17.71 -19.49
CA ASN A 416 -13.93 -17.99 -18.46
C ASN A 416 -12.83 -16.89 -18.36
N PHE A 417 -12.95 -15.83 -19.14
CA PHE A 417 -11.97 -14.76 -19.21
C PHE A 417 -12.45 -13.51 -18.50
N LEU A 418 -11.52 -12.87 -17.82
CA LEU A 418 -11.66 -11.52 -17.27
C LEU A 418 -10.49 -10.66 -17.73
N LEU A 419 -10.77 -9.71 -18.60
CA LEU A 419 -9.84 -8.65 -19.00
C LEU A 419 -10.02 -7.45 -18.07
N GLY A 420 -8.94 -6.95 -17.52
CA GLY A 420 -8.95 -5.75 -16.71
C GLY A 420 -7.89 -4.74 -17.15
N TYR A 421 -8.26 -3.48 -17.04
CA TYR A 421 -7.41 -2.33 -17.27
C TYR A 421 -7.55 -1.37 -16.11
N ARG A 422 -6.46 -0.78 -15.64
CA ARG A 422 -6.48 0.35 -14.72
C ARG A 422 -5.26 1.24 -14.93
N THR A 423 -5.50 2.52 -14.77
CA THR A 423 -4.45 3.53 -14.73
C THR A 423 -4.78 4.54 -13.64
N TRP A 424 -3.75 4.99 -12.96
CA TRP A 424 -3.85 6.10 -12.03
C TRP A 424 -2.62 6.99 -12.11
N LYS A 425 -2.81 8.23 -11.77
CA LYS A 425 -1.75 9.18 -11.56
C LYS A 425 -2.00 9.90 -10.24
N LYS A 426 -0.96 10.07 -9.49
CA LYS A 426 -0.93 10.78 -8.24
C LYS A 426 -0.05 12.00 -8.44
N ILE A 427 -0.61 13.19 -8.29
CA ILE A 427 0.13 14.45 -8.29
C ILE A 427 -0.03 15.01 -6.89
N GLU A 428 1.02 14.90 -6.09
CA GLU A 428 0.98 15.32 -4.70
C GLU A 428 2.22 16.13 -4.38
N GLY A 429 2.10 17.02 -3.41
CA GLY A 429 3.21 17.78 -2.92
C GLY A 429 4.35 16.86 -2.48
N PHE A 430 5.58 17.32 -2.68
CA PHE A 430 6.77 16.59 -2.27
C PHE A 430 6.86 16.48 -0.72
N GLY A 431 6.15 17.35 -0.02
CA GLY A 431 6.19 17.47 1.43
C GLY A 431 7.48 18.12 1.92
N GLN A 432 7.69 17.97 3.21
CA GLN A 432 8.91 18.45 3.86
C GLN A 432 9.75 17.24 4.31
N TYR A 433 10.86 17.03 3.66
CA TYR A 433 11.87 16.04 4.07
C TYR A 433 12.83 16.62 5.08
N THR A 434 13.35 17.82 4.76
CA THR A 434 14.21 18.60 5.60
C THR A 434 13.56 19.96 5.85
N ASP A 435 14.02 20.69 6.83
CA ASP A 435 13.62 22.06 7.11
C ASP A 435 13.83 23.04 5.94
N LEU A 436 14.72 22.70 5.00
CA LEU A 436 15.00 23.48 3.80
C LEU A 436 14.16 23.07 2.56
N ASP A 437 13.27 22.10 2.68
CA ASP A 437 12.37 21.69 1.61
C ASP A 437 11.12 22.57 1.57
N VAL A 438 11.29 23.79 1.19
CA VAL A 438 10.26 24.80 1.05
C VAL A 438 10.26 25.39 -0.35
N ALA A 439 9.11 25.81 -0.82
CA ALA A 439 8.95 26.39 -2.14
C ALA A 439 8.04 27.63 -2.05
N PRO A 440 8.16 28.59 -3.00
CA PRO A 440 7.31 29.79 -3.01
C PRO A 440 5.86 29.50 -3.43
N SER A 441 5.46 28.26 -3.52
CA SER A 441 4.11 27.84 -3.87
C SER A 441 3.81 26.48 -3.27
N LYS A 442 2.54 26.26 -2.88
CA LYS A 442 2.04 24.93 -2.49
C LYS A 442 2.28 23.84 -3.53
N ASN A 443 2.38 24.22 -4.78
CA ASN A 443 2.59 23.32 -5.91
C ASN A 443 4.04 23.33 -6.40
N GLY A 444 4.95 23.93 -5.62
CA GLY A 444 6.33 24.18 -6.04
C GLY A 444 7.20 22.93 -6.10
N SER A 445 6.92 21.94 -5.25
CA SER A 445 7.60 20.63 -5.27
C SER A 445 6.55 19.54 -5.41
N VAL A 446 6.75 18.61 -6.35
CA VAL A 446 5.75 17.63 -6.75
C VAL A 446 6.35 16.24 -6.89
N TRP A 447 5.63 15.24 -6.43
CA TRP A 447 5.90 13.84 -6.72
C TRP A 447 4.70 13.23 -7.44
N ALA A 448 4.90 12.81 -8.70
CA ALA A 448 3.82 12.42 -9.60
C ALA A 448 4.00 11.03 -10.22
N PRO A 449 3.97 9.94 -9.43
CA PRO A 449 4.00 8.60 -9.98
C PRO A 449 2.72 8.28 -10.76
N MET A 450 2.89 7.52 -11.83
CA MET A 450 1.82 6.99 -12.67
C MET A 450 1.97 5.49 -12.84
N ASN A 451 0.89 4.75 -12.70
CA ASN A 451 0.83 3.32 -12.98
C ASN A 451 -0.24 3.01 -14.02
N THR A 452 0.09 2.13 -14.96
CA THR A 452 -0.88 1.51 -15.86
C THR A 452 -0.71 0.00 -15.78
N THR A 453 -1.81 -0.71 -15.53
CA THR A 453 -1.85 -2.17 -15.45
C THR A 453 -2.93 -2.72 -16.37
N ILE A 454 -2.55 -3.68 -17.21
CA ILE A 454 -3.48 -4.50 -18.01
C ILE A 454 -3.32 -5.92 -17.52
N TYR A 455 -4.42 -6.64 -17.33
CA TYR A 455 -4.36 -8.03 -16.93
C TYR A 455 -5.44 -8.88 -17.60
N LEU A 456 -5.11 -10.15 -17.82
CA LEU A 456 -6.03 -11.17 -18.30
C LEU A 456 -6.03 -12.32 -17.31
N LYS A 457 -7.21 -12.66 -16.78
CA LYS A 457 -7.43 -13.85 -15.97
C LYS A 457 -8.22 -14.87 -16.79
N PHE A 458 -7.79 -16.10 -16.73
CA PHE A 458 -8.50 -17.26 -17.26
C PHE A 458 -8.69 -18.25 -16.13
N ASN A 459 -9.92 -18.73 -15.92
CA ASN A 459 -10.25 -19.75 -14.92
C ASN A 459 -11.11 -20.81 -15.56
N GLU A 460 -10.72 -22.08 -15.39
CA GLU A 460 -11.42 -23.24 -15.95
C GLU A 460 -11.47 -24.35 -14.91
N SER A 461 -12.65 -24.88 -14.65
CA SER A 461 -12.83 -26.09 -13.87
C SER A 461 -12.75 -27.31 -14.79
N LEU A 462 -11.62 -28.03 -14.76
CA LEU A 462 -11.39 -29.21 -15.57
C LEU A 462 -12.30 -30.37 -15.17
N ASN A 463 -12.61 -30.48 -13.89
CA ASN A 463 -13.58 -31.38 -13.31
C ASN A 463 -14.03 -30.91 -11.91
N GLU A 464 -14.80 -31.70 -11.16
CA GLU A 464 -15.31 -31.31 -9.83
C GLU A 464 -14.23 -31.03 -8.78
N ASN A 465 -13.01 -31.51 -9.02
CA ASN A 465 -11.91 -31.45 -8.07
C ASN A 465 -10.73 -30.61 -8.55
N ILE A 466 -10.65 -30.28 -9.85
CA ILE A 466 -9.46 -29.65 -10.43
C ILE A 466 -9.85 -28.36 -11.15
N ASP A 467 -9.30 -27.25 -10.65
CA ASP A 467 -9.37 -25.94 -11.30
C ASP A 467 -8.00 -25.56 -11.86
N PHE A 468 -8.01 -25.02 -13.06
CA PHE A 468 -6.86 -24.42 -13.71
C PHE A 468 -7.06 -22.92 -13.85
N SER A 469 -6.02 -22.13 -13.55
CA SER A 469 -6.11 -20.69 -13.70
C SER A 469 -4.79 -20.09 -14.20
N VAL A 470 -4.92 -19.05 -15.04
CA VAL A 470 -3.81 -18.26 -15.55
C VAL A 470 -4.08 -16.79 -15.30
N LEU A 471 -3.08 -16.08 -14.81
CA LEU A 471 -3.07 -14.63 -14.69
C LEU A 471 -1.87 -14.09 -15.48
N SER A 472 -2.13 -13.32 -16.53
CA SER A 472 -1.10 -12.55 -17.25
C SER A 472 -1.30 -11.08 -17.00
N THR A 473 -0.20 -10.36 -16.71
CA THR A 473 -0.23 -8.92 -16.43
C THR A 473 0.85 -8.19 -17.21
N TYR A 474 0.53 -7.00 -17.65
CA TYR A 474 1.48 -6.02 -18.12
C TYR A 474 1.35 -4.75 -17.28
N LYS A 475 2.46 -4.26 -16.77
CA LYS A 475 2.54 -3.05 -15.95
C LYS A 475 3.52 -2.05 -16.54
N ASN A 476 3.18 -0.78 -16.44
CA ASN A 476 4.06 0.34 -16.72
C ASN A 476 3.98 1.34 -15.57
N HIS A 477 5.06 1.44 -14.81
CA HIS A 477 5.26 2.47 -13.79
C HIS A 477 6.22 3.53 -14.31
N LYS A 478 5.87 4.79 -14.14
CA LYS A 478 6.78 5.90 -14.44
C LYS A 478 6.54 7.07 -13.50
N LEU A 479 7.55 7.87 -13.35
CA LEU A 479 7.41 9.18 -12.73
C LEU A 479 6.91 10.18 -13.78
N GLY A 480 5.92 10.99 -13.44
CA GLY A 480 5.44 12.08 -14.30
C GLY A 480 6.51 13.15 -14.45
N ARG A 481 6.54 13.78 -15.62
CA ARG A 481 7.51 14.83 -15.98
C ARG A 481 7.51 16.05 -15.05
N GLU A 482 6.42 16.26 -14.30
CA GLU A 482 6.26 17.31 -13.30
C GLU A 482 6.93 16.99 -11.95
N SER A 483 7.53 15.81 -11.80
CA SER A 483 8.15 15.42 -10.53
C SER A 483 9.44 16.19 -10.28
N ASN A 484 9.40 17.02 -9.25
CA ASN A 484 10.51 17.89 -8.88
C ASN A 484 10.56 18.12 -7.37
N ARG A 485 11.71 18.55 -6.88
CA ARG A 485 11.93 18.99 -5.51
C ARG A 485 12.65 20.34 -5.52
N VAL A 486 12.03 21.34 -4.93
CA VAL A 486 12.67 22.65 -4.70
C VAL A 486 13.17 22.70 -3.27
N ASN A 487 14.42 23.11 -3.11
CA ASN A 487 14.99 23.30 -1.79
C ASN A 487 16.06 24.43 -1.80
N PHE A 488 16.26 25.03 -0.63
CA PHE A 488 17.34 25.98 -0.40
C PHE A 488 18.62 25.22 -0.02
N VAL A 489 19.75 25.61 -0.56
CA VAL A 489 21.07 25.02 -0.27
C VAL A 489 22.00 26.09 0.22
N PRO A 490 22.16 26.31 1.56
CA PRO A 490 23.13 27.25 2.11
C PRO A 490 24.53 26.64 2.14
N PHE A 491 25.57 27.49 2.28
CA PHE A 491 26.94 27.05 2.58
C PHE A 491 27.01 26.24 3.89
N ALA A 492 26.15 26.54 4.82
CA ALA A 492 26.02 25.80 6.08
C ALA A 492 25.62 24.32 5.91
N TYR A 493 25.20 23.89 4.74
CA TYR A 493 24.64 22.57 4.54
C TYR A 493 25.67 21.51 4.09
N PRO A 494 26.19 20.68 4.98
CA PRO A 494 27.25 19.71 4.69
C PRO A 494 26.81 18.55 3.76
N TYR A 495 25.50 18.33 3.63
CA TYR A 495 24.94 17.17 2.95
C TYR A 495 25.35 17.03 1.47
N TYR A 496 25.44 18.14 0.74
CA TYR A 496 25.80 18.10 -0.68
C TYR A 496 27.27 17.81 -0.91
N TYR A 497 28.12 18.23 0.01
CA TYR A 497 29.55 17.99 -0.07
C TYR A 497 29.92 16.54 0.23
N GLN A 498 29.21 15.92 1.18
CA GLN A 498 29.43 14.51 1.50
C GLN A 498 29.00 13.57 0.36
N LYS A 499 28.24 14.06 -0.60
CA LYS A 499 27.69 13.25 -1.71
C LYS A 499 28.42 13.41 -3.04
N GLY A 500 29.50 14.16 -3.08
CA GLY A 500 30.25 14.38 -4.30
C GLY A 500 29.50 15.17 -5.38
N ILE A 501 28.48 15.94 -4.96
CA ILE A 501 27.64 16.76 -5.85
C ILE A 501 28.30 18.12 -6.11
N SER A 502 29.18 18.57 -5.23
CA SER A 502 30.01 19.76 -5.46
C SER A 502 31.49 19.43 -5.26
N ASP A 503 32.33 20.23 -5.88
CA ASP A 503 33.76 20.30 -5.59
C ASP A 503 33.99 20.63 -4.11
N ALA A 504 35.21 20.52 -3.65
CA ALA A 504 35.59 20.77 -2.26
C ALA A 504 34.87 21.99 -1.66
N PRO A 505 34.29 21.84 -0.44
CA PRO A 505 33.38 22.84 0.12
C PRO A 505 33.87 24.27 0.13
N LEU A 506 35.14 24.46 0.48
CA LEU A 506 35.75 25.78 0.55
C LEU A 506 36.00 26.42 -0.83
N THR A 507 36.19 25.63 -1.89
CA THR A 507 36.37 26.09 -3.25
C THR A 507 35.19 26.91 -3.76
N ASN A 508 33.98 26.51 -3.42
CA ASN A 508 32.78 27.25 -3.80
C ASN A 508 32.70 28.63 -3.09
N PHE A 509 33.17 28.68 -1.85
CA PHE A 509 33.24 29.95 -1.13
C PHE A 509 34.29 30.89 -1.79
N PHE A 510 35.44 30.35 -2.21
CA PHE A 510 36.42 31.16 -2.97
C PHE A 510 35.85 31.66 -4.30
N LYS A 511 35.16 30.81 -5.07
CA LYS A 511 34.47 31.23 -6.31
C LYS A 511 33.48 32.38 -6.06
N TYR A 512 32.77 32.31 -4.94
CA TYR A 512 31.86 33.37 -4.52
C TYR A 512 32.63 34.67 -4.19
N LEU A 513 33.74 34.58 -3.49
CA LEU A 513 34.59 35.74 -3.19
C LEU A 513 35.17 36.40 -4.44
N GLU A 514 35.41 35.64 -5.48
CA GLU A 514 35.90 36.13 -6.80
C GLU A 514 34.82 36.80 -7.66
N GLY A 515 33.64 37.01 -7.11
CA GLY A 515 32.51 37.63 -7.79
C GLY A 515 31.60 36.63 -8.51
N GLY A 516 31.76 35.33 -8.23
CA GLY A 516 30.80 34.30 -8.68
C GLY A 516 29.44 34.53 -8.02
N GLU A 517 28.38 34.22 -8.75
CA GLU A 517 27.02 34.27 -8.19
C GLU A 517 26.81 33.16 -7.15
N TYR A 518 26.19 33.50 -6.03
CA TYR A 518 25.83 32.55 -4.98
C TYR A 518 24.93 31.44 -5.54
N SER A 519 24.08 31.78 -6.50
CA SER A 519 23.14 30.88 -7.15
C SER A 519 23.78 29.74 -7.95
N GLN A 520 25.04 29.86 -8.39
CA GLN A 520 25.67 28.81 -9.19
C GLN A 520 25.91 27.50 -8.44
N THR A 521 26.15 27.58 -7.12
CA THR A 521 26.48 26.41 -6.31
C THR A 521 25.52 26.23 -5.12
N HIS A 522 24.95 27.32 -4.64
CA HIS A 522 24.09 27.41 -3.43
C HIS A 522 22.79 28.14 -3.77
N GLY A 523 21.94 28.39 -2.78
CA GLY A 523 20.67 29.05 -2.96
C GLY A 523 19.53 28.10 -3.31
N TRP A 524 18.54 28.60 -4.01
CA TRP A 524 17.37 27.85 -4.42
C TRP A 524 17.69 26.92 -5.57
N LYS A 525 17.44 25.62 -5.38
CA LYS A 525 17.69 24.57 -6.39
C LYS A 525 16.41 23.84 -6.69
N ASN A 526 16.19 23.53 -7.95
CA ASN A 526 15.13 22.64 -8.43
C ASN A 526 15.75 21.33 -8.90
N ARG A 527 15.31 20.21 -8.32
CA ARG A 527 15.75 18.87 -8.70
C ARG A 527 14.63 18.16 -9.44
N LEU A 528 14.87 17.78 -10.66
CA LEU A 528 13.96 17.02 -11.51
C LEU A 528 14.26 15.53 -11.40
N TYR A 529 13.22 14.69 -11.43
CA TYR A 529 13.34 13.24 -11.28
C TYR A 529 12.71 12.51 -12.45
N PHE A 530 13.35 11.45 -12.88
CA PHE A 530 12.81 10.57 -13.90
C PHE A 530 13.13 9.10 -13.60
N TYR A 531 12.14 8.23 -13.70
CA TYR A 531 12.29 6.79 -13.88
C TYR A 531 11.09 6.20 -14.63
N GLN A 532 11.33 5.05 -15.25
CA GLN A 532 10.30 4.23 -15.90
C GLN A 532 10.63 2.76 -15.73
N ALA A 533 9.64 1.93 -15.47
CA ALA A 533 9.77 0.48 -15.39
C ALA A 533 8.55 -0.22 -16.00
N THR A 534 8.81 -1.25 -16.81
CA THR A 534 7.76 -2.11 -17.38
C THR A 534 7.96 -3.54 -16.91
N GLN A 535 6.86 -4.25 -16.67
CA GLN A 535 6.90 -5.66 -16.27
C GLN A 535 5.81 -6.46 -16.97
N GLY A 536 6.24 -7.54 -17.63
CA GLY A 536 5.37 -8.65 -18.02
C GLY A 536 5.42 -9.74 -16.93
N ARG A 537 4.29 -10.27 -16.52
CA ARG A 537 4.19 -11.38 -15.58
C ARG A 537 3.14 -12.37 -16.03
N THR A 538 3.45 -13.66 -15.95
CA THR A 538 2.46 -14.74 -16.13
C THR A 538 2.56 -15.73 -14.97
N GLU A 539 1.42 -16.00 -14.35
CA GLU A 539 1.27 -17.01 -13.30
C GLU A 539 0.26 -18.04 -13.77
N ALA A 540 0.66 -19.32 -13.74
CA ALA A 540 -0.22 -20.46 -13.99
C ALA A 540 -0.32 -21.32 -12.75
N ARG A 541 -1.51 -21.84 -12.43
CA ARG A 541 -1.74 -22.68 -11.26
C ARG A 541 -2.82 -23.72 -11.48
N ILE A 542 -2.65 -24.82 -10.78
CA ILE A 542 -3.62 -25.92 -10.69
C ILE A 542 -4.01 -26.07 -9.23
N ASN A 543 -5.30 -26.10 -8.95
CA ASN A 543 -5.86 -26.35 -7.65
C ASN A 543 -6.64 -27.68 -7.66
N TYR A 544 -6.26 -28.60 -6.79
CA TYR A 544 -6.99 -29.83 -6.51
C TYR A 544 -7.77 -29.67 -5.20
N SER A 545 -9.06 -29.86 -5.21
CA SER A 545 -9.95 -29.75 -4.05
C SER A 545 -10.76 -31.04 -3.87
N SER A 546 -10.71 -31.58 -2.64
CA SER A 546 -11.61 -32.63 -2.19
C SER A 546 -12.14 -32.29 -0.78
N ASP A 547 -13.03 -33.09 -0.22
CA ASP A 547 -13.58 -32.85 1.12
C ASP A 547 -12.51 -32.72 2.23
N LYS A 548 -11.37 -33.38 2.06
CA LYS A 548 -10.31 -33.43 3.07
C LYS A 548 -8.99 -32.78 2.66
N ILE A 549 -8.71 -32.73 1.38
CA ILE A 549 -7.41 -32.29 0.86
C ILE A 549 -7.62 -31.17 -0.14
N ASN A 550 -6.81 -30.13 0.00
CA ASN A 550 -6.78 -29.04 -0.93
C ASN A 550 -5.33 -28.70 -1.24
N THR A 551 -4.93 -28.86 -2.50
CA THR A 551 -3.55 -28.68 -2.96
C THR A 551 -3.52 -27.71 -4.12
N LEU A 552 -2.69 -26.68 -3.99
CA LEU A 552 -2.40 -25.68 -5.01
C LEU A 552 -0.93 -25.81 -5.42
N VAL A 553 -0.67 -25.89 -6.72
CA VAL A 553 0.66 -25.83 -7.33
C VAL A 553 0.68 -24.74 -8.37
N GLY A 554 1.74 -23.96 -8.46
CA GLY A 554 1.82 -22.90 -9.44
C GLY A 554 3.24 -22.47 -9.80
N VAL A 555 3.32 -21.79 -10.93
CA VAL A 555 4.55 -21.17 -11.46
C VAL A 555 4.28 -19.71 -11.79
N ASP A 556 5.24 -18.85 -11.50
CA ASP A 556 5.19 -17.38 -11.68
C ASP A 556 6.46 -16.95 -12.41
N TYR A 557 6.34 -16.40 -13.60
CA TYR A 557 7.46 -15.90 -14.39
C TYR A 557 7.28 -14.41 -14.67
N ARG A 558 8.38 -13.64 -14.47
CA ARG A 558 8.39 -12.19 -14.63
C ARG A 558 9.58 -11.72 -15.44
N ILE A 559 9.33 -10.81 -16.37
CA ILE A 559 10.34 -10.04 -17.09
C ILE A 559 10.11 -8.57 -16.79
N THR A 560 11.14 -7.90 -16.30
CA THR A 560 11.09 -6.48 -15.96
C THR A 560 12.18 -5.74 -16.70
N SER A 561 11.81 -4.68 -17.38
CA SER A 561 12.74 -3.71 -17.97
C SER A 561 12.62 -2.39 -17.23
N THR A 562 13.73 -1.81 -16.88
CA THR A 562 13.78 -0.53 -16.16
C THR A 562 14.71 0.44 -16.82
N GLN A 563 14.36 1.70 -16.77
CA GLN A 563 15.19 2.84 -17.14
C GLN A 563 14.99 3.94 -16.12
N GLY A 564 16.05 4.46 -15.55
CA GLY A 564 15.82 5.57 -14.63
C GLY A 564 16.83 5.73 -13.53
N ASP A 565 16.37 6.47 -12.52
CA ASP A 565 17.12 7.12 -11.48
C ASP A 565 17.95 8.29 -12.02
N TYR A 566 17.33 9.06 -12.90
CA TYR A 566 17.89 10.31 -13.35
C TYR A 566 17.43 11.43 -12.44
N GLN A 567 18.40 12.25 -11.99
CA GLN A 567 18.15 13.47 -11.25
C GLN A 567 18.97 14.57 -11.89
N VAL A 568 18.32 15.68 -12.23
CA VAL A 568 18.96 16.87 -12.78
C VAL A 568 18.68 18.02 -11.85
N TYR A 569 19.71 18.81 -11.59
CA TYR A 569 19.59 20.07 -10.86
C TYR A 569 19.46 21.21 -11.86
N ASP A 570 18.50 22.08 -11.64
CA ASP A 570 18.29 23.30 -12.39
C ASP A 570 18.34 24.47 -11.41
N GLU A 571 18.90 25.61 -11.85
CA GLU A 571 18.85 26.82 -11.07
C GLU A 571 17.47 27.44 -11.19
N LEU A 572 16.93 27.92 -10.07
CA LEU A 572 15.70 28.70 -10.09
C LEU A 572 16.01 30.08 -10.60
N THR A 573 15.92 30.26 -11.90
CA THR A 573 15.92 31.60 -12.48
C THR A 573 14.59 32.31 -12.15
N ASN A 574 14.59 33.60 -11.99
CA ASN A 574 13.49 34.43 -11.53
C ASN A 574 12.18 34.33 -12.33
N GLN A 575 12.10 33.54 -13.39
CA GLN A 575 10.96 33.51 -14.31
C GLN A 575 10.28 32.16 -14.50
N GLU A 576 10.95 31.03 -14.28
CA GLU A 576 10.35 29.70 -14.44
C GLU A 576 10.79 28.75 -13.34
N PHE A 577 9.91 28.49 -12.39
CA PHE A 577 10.16 27.53 -11.28
C PHE A 577 10.19 26.07 -11.73
N PHE A 578 9.85 25.76 -12.97
CA PHE A 578 9.66 24.38 -13.42
C PHE A 578 10.06 24.18 -14.88
N THR A 579 11.17 23.52 -15.09
CA THR A 579 11.47 22.87 -16.37
C THR A 579 10.74 21.52 -16.39
N THR A 580 9.90 21.27 -17.39
CA THR A 580 9.21 20.00 -17.58
C THR A 580 9.74 19.31 -18.81
N PHE A 581 10.09 18.03 -18.69
CA PHE A 581 10.49 17.19 -19.81
C PHE A 581 9.28 16.41 -20.31
N SER A 582 9.07 16.39 -21.63
CA SER A 582 7.92 15.72 -22.23
C SER A 582 8.12 14.21 -22.37
N SER A 583 9.36 13.78 -22.44
CA SER A 583 9.72 12.36 -22.63
C SER A 583 11.04 12.00 -21.96
N ALA A 584 11.34 10.71 -21.90
CA ALA A 584 12.65 10.22 -21.47
C ALA A 584 13.77 10.64 -22.43
N SER A 585 13.48 10.76 -23.73
CA SER A 585 14.44 11.24 -24.74
C SER A 585 14.81 12.70 -24.53
N ASP A 586 13.82 13.57 -24.28
CA ASP A 586 14.08 14.99 -24.02
C ASP A 586 14.97 15.18 -22.78
N TYR A 587 14.70 14.39 -21.75
CA TYR A 587 15.51 14.39 -20.54
C TYR A 587 16.95 13.93 -20.80
N THR A 588 17.12 12.89 -21.61
CA THR A 588 18.42 12.34 -21.99
C THR A 588 19.20 13.31 -22.88
N GLU A 589 18.51 13.96 -23.82
CA GLU A 589 19.08 14.97 -24.72
C GLU A 589 19.57 16.19 -23.93
N TYR A 590 18.73 16.71 -23.03
CA TYR A 590 19.10 17.81 -22.14
C TYR A 590 20.35 17.50 -21.30
N ILE A 591 20.47 16.29 -20.76
CA ILE A 591 21.67 15.86 -20.02
C ILE A 591 22.90 15.81 -20.93
N SER A 592 22.74 15.35 -22.17
CA SER A 592 23.82 15.27 -23.15
C SER A 592 24.31 16.64 -23.60
N GLU A 593 23.38 17.55 -23.90
CA GLU A 593 23.66 18.90 -24.36
C GLU A 593 24.39 19.75 -23.31
N THR A 594 24.02 19.57 -22.05
CA THR A 594 24.66 20.32 -20.96
C THR A 594 26.00 19.72 -20.53
N ASN A 595 26.47 18.62 -21.13
CA ASN A 595 27.69 17.87 -20.75
C ASN A 595 27.78 17.55 -19.26
N GLY A 596 26.62 17.41 -18.59
CA GLY A 596 26.59 17.26 -17.17
C GLY A 596 27.02 18.49 -16.36
N GLN A 597 27.09 19.63 -16.99
CA GLN A 597 27.52 20.91 -16.37
C GLN A 597 26.44 21.67 -15.61
N LEU A 598 25.19 21.14 -15.62
CA LEU A 598 24.33 21.50 -14.52
C LEU A 598 25.02 21.01 -13.25
N SER A 599 25.18 21.87 -12.29
CA SER A 599 25.97 21.69 -11.06
C SER A 599 25.75 20.33 -10.38
N GLY A 600 26.15 19.31 -11.02
CA GLY A 600 25.98 17.94 -10.63
C GLY A 600 25.89 17.07 -11.87
N LYS A 601 26.80 16.13 -11.98
CA LYS A 601 26.65 15.03 -12.92
C LYS A 601 25.25 14.46 -12.79
N PRO A 602 24.56 14.10 -13.88
CA PRO A 602 23.29 13.38 -13.77
C PRO A 602 23.45 12.24 -12.79
N VAL A 603 22.75 12.33 -11.69
CA VAL A 603 22.85 11.34 -10.63
C VAL A 603 22.27 10.04 -11.18
N GLY A 604 23.04 8.98 -11.18
CA GLY A 604 22.63 7.71 -11.73
C GLY A 604 23.12 7.40 -13.13
N GLN A 605 23.90 8.27 -13.74
CA GLN A 605 24.53 7.94 -15.02
C GLN A 605 25.66 6.93 -14.82
N VAL A 606 25.34 5.66 -14.94
CA VAL A 606 26.29 4.63 -15.35
C VAL A 606 26.24 4.60 -16.89
N GLU A 607 27.37 4.38 -17.56
CA GLU A 607 27.41 4.09 -18.99
C GLU A 607 26.31 3.10 -19.32
N GLY A 608 25.36 3.45 -20.22
CA GLY A 608 24.22 2.64 -20.56
C GLY A 608 22.93 2.93 -19.77
N PHE A 609 22.80 4.09 -19.13
CA PHE A 609 21.54 4.68 -18.68
C PHE A 609 20.76 3.91 -17.62
N ASN A 610 21.40 3.33 -16.60
CA ASN A 610 20.66 2.61 -15.53
C ASN A 610 19.52 1.73 -16.06
N ALA A 611 19.73 1.09 -17.20
CA ALA A 611 18.77 0.20 -17.82
C ALA A 611 19.05 -1.24 -17.40
N TYR A 612 18.07 -1.90 -16.79
CA TYR A 612 18.20 -3.27 -16.31
C TYR A 612 17.11 -4.14 -16.89
N LEU A 613 17.50 -5.31 -17.40
CA LEU A 613 16.60 -6.40 -17.73
C LEU A 613 16.70 -7.45 -16.62
N ILE A 614 15.56 -7.74 -15.99
CA ILE A 614 15.46 -8.61 -14.83
C ILE A 614 14.49 -9.73 -15.15
N GLN A 615 14.90 -10.96 -14.84
CA GLN A 615 14.06 -12.14 -14.95
C GLN A 615 13.88 -12.77 -13.55
N SER A 616 12.69 -13.23 -13.27
CA SER A 616 12.38 -13.91 -12.01
C SER A 616 11.47 -15.10 -12.28
N LEU A 617 11.81 -16.23 -11.67
CA LEU A 617 11.03 -17.46 -11.70
C LEU A 617 10.66 -17.83 -10.27
N GLY A 618 9.38 -18.07 -10.02
CA GLY A 618 8.86 -18.61 -8.77
C GLY A 618 8.08 -19.89 -9.01
N VAL A 619 8.33 -20.91 -8.20
CA VAL A 619 7.56 -22.16 -8.20
C VAL A 619 7.05 -22.39 -6.79
N PHE A 620 5.76 -22.67 -6.64
CA PHE A 620 5.16 -22.80 -5.31
C PHE A 620 4.14 -23.94 -5.24
N ALA A 621 4.06 -24.53 -4.06
CA ALA A 621 3.06 -25.53 -3.73
C ALA A 621 2.55 -25.35 -2.30
N GLN A 622 1.28 -25.59 -2.07
CA GLN A 622 0.66 -25.60 -0.75
C GLN A 622 -0.41 -26.68 -0.68
N THR A 623 -0.41 -27.45 0.41
CA THR A 623 -1.43 -28.45 0.69
C THR A 623 -2.06 -28.18 2.05
N SER A 624 -3.39 -28.17 2.11
CA SER A 624 -4.18 -28.14 3.34
C SER A 624 -4.92 -29.45 3.49
N ILE A 625 -4.84 -30.07 4.67
CA ILE A 625 -5.45 -31.36 4.99
C ILE A 625 -6.36 -31.19 6.22
N SER A 626 -7.62 -31.53 6.09
CA SER A 626 -8.58 -31.61 7.20
C SER A 626 -8.68 -33.07 7.70
N PHE A 627 -8.01 -33.36 8.81
CA PHE A 627 -7.97 -34.70 9.40
C PHE A 627 -9.31 -35.08 10.07
N ALA A 628 -10.01 -34.08 10.61
CA ALA A 628 -11.33 -34.18 11.21
C ALA A 628 -12.09 -32.87 10.92
N LYS A 629 -13.40 -32.84 11.23
CA LYS A 629 -14.21 -31.60 11.09
C LYS A 629 -13.63 -30.43 11.87
N ASN A 630 -12.85 -30.71 12.90
CA ASN A 630 -12.38 -29.74 13.87
C ASN A 630 -10.89 -29.41 13.76
N PHE A 631 -10.09 -30.21 13.04
CA PHE A 631 -8.63 -30.08 13.01
C PHE A 631 -8.08 -30.20 11.60
N GLY A 632 -7.19 -29.31 11.24
CA GLY A 632 -6.47 -29.35 9.97
C GLY A 632 -5.09 -28.73 10.02
N LEU A 633 -4.28 -29.12 9.06
CA LEU A 633 -2.90 -28.66 8.84
C LEU A 633 -2.76 -28.11 7.44
N THR A 634 -1.90 -27.10 7.30
CA THR A 634 -1.46 -26.56 6.02
C THR A 634 0.07 -26.52 5.99
N ALA A 635 0.64 -26.98 4.89
CA ALA A 635 2.07 -26.85 4.61
C ALA A 635 2.28 -26.31 3.19
N GLY A 636 3.22 -25.43 3.02
CA GLY A 636 3.55 -24.85 1.72
C GLY A 636 5.00 -24.46 1.61
N VAL A 637 5.48 -24.39 0.41
CA VAL A 637 6.85 -23.93 0.08
C VAL A 637 6.85 -23.22 -1.26
N ARG A 638 7.69 -22.21 -1.37
CA ARG A 638 7.99 -21.54 -2.64
C ARG A 638 9.51 -21.43 -2.82
N TYR A 639 9.93 -21.64 -4.02
CA TYR A 639 11.28 -21.34 -4.51
C TYR A 639 11.21 -20.15 -5.45
N ASP A 640 12.09 -19.17 -5.25
CA ASP A 640 12.27 -18.02 -6.14
C ASP A 640 13.73 -17.90 -6.57
N SER A 641 13.92 -17.65 -7.86
CA SER A 641 15.21 -17.33 -8.48
C SER A 641 15.11 -16.01 -9.23
N LYS A 642 16.14 -15.18 -9.12
CA LYS A 642 16.22 -13.89 -9.78
C LYS A 642 17.57 -13.68 -10.45
N SER A 643 17.54 -13.14 -11.67
CA SER A 643 18.71 -12.72 -12.42
C SER A 643 18.57 -11.30 -12.96
N VAL A 644 19.70 -10.61 -13.11
CA VAL A 644 19.81 -9.28 -13.74
C VAL A 644 20.89 -9.38 -14.81
N ARG A 645 20.56 -8.98 -16.05
CA ARG A 645 21.47 -9.11 -17.20
C ARG A 645 22.10 -10.50 -17.28
N GLN A 646 21.29 -11.56 -17.07
CA GLN A 646 21.69 -12.99 -17.04
C GLN A 646 22.58 -13.40 -15.85
N ILE A 647 23.02 -12.49 -15.00
CA ILE A 647 23.76 -12.82 -13.78
C ILE A 647 22.76 -13.20 -12.69
N ARG A 648 22.92 -14.40 -12.14
CA ARG A 648 22.08 -14.87 -11.03
C ARG A 648 22.40 -14.08 -9.76
N LEU A 649 21.39 -13.47 -9.15
CA LEU A 649 21.54 -12.67 -7.93
C LEU A 649 21.35 -13.51 -6.67
N PHE A 650 20.30 -14.33 -6.63
CA PHE A 650 19.98 -15.16 -5.46
C PHE A 650 18.92 -16.21 -5.78
N ASP A 651 18.84 -17.19 -4.86
CA ASP A 651 17.78 -18.18 -4.73
C ASP A 651 17.26 -18.17 -3.29
N VAL A 652 15.94 -18.25 -3.13
CA VAL A 652 15.30 -18.21 -1.80
C VAL A 652 14.20 -19.26 -1.70
N TYR A 653 14.12 -19.91 -0.54
CA TYR A 653 13.02 -20.80 -0.17
C TYR A 653 12.19 -20.18 0.95
N THR A 654 10.87 -20.14 0.76
CA THR A 654 9.91 -19.59 1.75
C THR A 654 8.92 -20.66 2.17
N PRO A 655 9.20 -21.41 3.26
CA PRO A 655 8.27 -22.36 3.84
C PRO A 655 7.16 -21.68 4.62
N ARG A 656 6.02 -22.38 4.77
CA ARG A 656 4.87 -21.98 5.57
C ARG A 656 4.23 -23.19 6.20
N PHE A 657 3.80 -23.05 7.46
CA PHE A 657 3.03 -24.06 8.19
C PHE A 657 1.87 -23.38 8.92
N GLY A 658 0.74 -24.04 8.95
CA GLY A 658 -0.42 -23.58 9.69
C GLY A 658 -1.18 -24.75 10.28
N MET A 659 -1.75 -24.58 11.46
CA MET A 659 -2.67 -25.52 12.07
C MET A 659 -3.88 -24.80 12.62
N TYR A 660 -5.01 -25.47 12.61
CA TYR A 660 -6.19 -24.93 13.27
C TYR A 660 -6.96 -26.03 14.03
N TYR A 661 -7.61 -25.59 15.10
CA TYR A 661 -8.57 -26.39 15.85
C TYR A 661 -9.85 -25.60 16.05
N ASN A 662 -10.96 -26.09 15.52
CA ASN A 662 -12.26 -25.47 15.58
C ASN A 662 -13.14 -26.14 16.61
N THR A 663 -13.84 -25.35 17.41
CA THR A 663 -14.95 -25.78 18.23
C THR A 663 -16.21 -25.00 17.85
N ASP A 664 -17.34 -25.31 18.45
CA ASP A 664 -18.58 -24.53 18.26
C ASP A 664 -18.49 -23.11 18.83
N LEU A 665 -17.56 -22.85 19.76
CA LEU A 665 -17.43 -21.59 20.48
C LEU A 665 -16.25 -20.76 20.00
N PHE A 666 -15.13 -21.40 19.64
CA PHE A 666 -13.90 -20.71 19.26
C PHE A 666 -13.06 -21.53 18.30
N THR A 667 -12.16 -20.84 17.63
CA THR A 667 -11.10 -21.39 16.79
C THR A 667 -9.74 -20.98 17.36
N ILE A 668 -8.80 -21.91 17.44
CA ILE A 668 -7.39 -21.64 17.70
C ILE A 668 -6.60 -21.91 16.44
N LYS A 669 -5.74 -20.98 16.03
CA LYS A 669 -4.83 -21.12 14.88
C LYS A 669 -3.40 -20.82 15.30
N GLY A 670 -2.45 -21.65 14.88
CA GLY A 670 -1.01 -21.37 14.98
C GLY A 670 -0.38 -21.38 13.60
N ASN A 671 0.41 -20.36 13.28
CA ASN A 671 1.07 -20.23 11.97
C ASN A 671 2.55 -19.93 12.13
N TYR A 672 3.33 -20.49 11.23
CA TYR A 672 4.70 -20.10 10.94
C TYR A 672 4.83 -19.78 9.47
N SER A 673 5.49 -18.68 9.14
CA SER A 673 5.83 -18.37 7.75
C SER A 673 7.17 -17.64 7.66
N LYS A 674 7.95 -18.03 6.65
CA LYS A 674 9.16 -17.31 6.27
C LYS A 674 8.84 -16.42 5.08
N GLY A 675 9.25 -15.15 5.15
CA GLY A 675 9.18 -14.20 4.06
C GLY A 675 10.56 -13.73 3.65
N TYR A 676 10.67 -13.22 2.44
CA TYR A 676 11.84 -12.48 2.01
C TYR A 676 11.44 -11.21 1.26
N GLN A 677 12.27 -10.19 1.40
CA GLN A 677 12.16 -8.97 0.61
C GLN A 677 13.36 -8.86 -0.31
N ASN A 678 13.07 -8.82 -1.58
CA ASN A 678 14.07 -8.51 -2.55
C ASN A 678 14.37 -7.02 -2.53
N VAL A 679 15.62 -6.67 -2.31
CA VAL A 679 16.09 -5.28 -2.34
C VAL A 679 15.63 -4.62 -3.64
N SER A 680 15.05 -3.44 -3.54
CA SER A 680 14.59 -2.68 -4.73
C SER A 680 15.76 -2.37 -5.66
N LEU A 681 15.48 -2.17 -6.92
CA LEU A 681 16.50 -1.82 -7.90
C LEU A 681 17.14 -0.47 -7.55
N TRP A 682 16.34 0.46 -7.07
CA TRP A 682 16.83 1.73 -6.59
C TRP A 682 17.78 1.57 -5.40
N THR A 683 17.44 0.76 -4.41
CA THR A 683 18.28 0.52 -3.23
C THR A 683 19.61 -0.15 -3.59
N ARG A 684 19.62 -1.03 -4.60
CA ARG A 684 20.80 -1.76 -5.02
C ARG A 684 21.71 -1.00 -5.98
N PHE A 685 21.12 -0.29 -6.95
CA PHE A 685 21.84 0.24 -8.11
C PHE A 685 21.85 1.76 -8.21
N SER A 686 21.00 2.47 -7.45
CA SER A 686 20.97 3.92 -7.51
C SER A 686 22.29 4.52 -7.04
N THR A 687 22.80 5.43 -7.85
CA THR A 687 23.91 6.33 -7.49
C THR A 687 23.39 7.67 -6.97
N GLY A 688 22.07 7.78 -6.86
CA GLY A 688 21.38 8.95 -6.35
C GLY A 688 21.87 9.35 -4.98
N ALA A 689 22.02 10.65 -4.76
CA ALA A 689 22.46 11.21 -3.51
C ALA A 689 23.92 10.80 -3.12
N GLY A 690 24.81 10.63 -4.10
CA GLY A 690 26.22 10.31 -3.85
C GLY A 690 26.48 8.92 -3.28
N ARG A 691 25.54 7.99 -3.49
CA ARG A 691 25.73 6.58 -3.09
C ARG A 691 26.50 5.81 -4.15
N PHE A 692 27.18 4.77 -3.70
CA PHE A 692 27.82 3.79 -4.56
C PHE A 692 26.90 2.55 -4.66
N PRO A 693 26.69 1.97 -5.86
CA PRO A 693 25.91 0.75 -6.03
C PRO A 693 26.50 -0.41 -5.25
N ASN A 694 25.65 -1.18 -4.56
CA ASN A 694 26.11 -2.35 -3.81
C ASN A 694 25.51 -3.64 -4.38
N ASN A 695 26.31 -4.38 -5.15
CA ASN A 695 25.92 -5.65 -5.73
C ASN A 695 25.95 -6.81 -4.72
N THR A 696 26.60 -6.65 -3.55
CA THR A 696 26.74 -7.69 -2.53
C THR A 696 25.51 -7.82 -1.63
N LEU A 697 24.54 -6.89 -1.73
CA LEU A 697 23.32 -6.96 -0.95
C LEU A 697 22.61 -8.29 -1.14
N VAL A 698 22.25 -8.91 -0.01
CA VAL A 698 21.42 -10.12 0.02
C VAL A 698 19.96 -9.74 0.36
N PRO A 699 18.97 -10.58 0.02
CA PRO A 699 17.59 -10.37 0.42
C PRO A 699 17.44 -10.30 1.94
N GLU A 700 16.52 -9.45 2.39
CA GLU A 700 16.07 -9.45 3.77
C GLU A 700 15.19 -10.68 4.03
N GLU A 701 15.26 -11.27 5.20
CA GLU A 701 14.50 -12.45 5.60
C GLU A 701 13.69 -12.17 6.85
N ASN A 702 12.46 -12.67 6.90
CA ASN A 702 11.54 -12.52 8.02
C ASN A 702 11.00 -13.89 8.46
N ASP A 703 11.34 -14.30 9.68
CA ASP A 703 10.75 -15.47 10.34
C ASP A 703 9.59 -14.98 11.23
N TYR A 704 8.37 -15.39 10.95
CA TYR A 704 7.14 -14.95 11.61
C TYR A 704 6.38 -16.11 12.24
N PHE A 705 5.94 -15.91 13.49
CA PHE A 705 5.08 -16.82 14.24
C PHE A 705 3.85 -16.08 14.75
N ASP A 706 2.68 -16.67 14.68
CA ASP A 706 1.49 -16.16 15.33
C ASP A 706 0.60 -17.26 15.92
N LEU A 707 -0.08 -16.89 16.99
CA LEU A 707 -1.15 -17.66 17.61
C LEU A 707 -2.40 -16.78 17.67
N THR A 708 -3.47 -17.23 17.04
CA THR A 708 -4.75 -16.53 17.01
C THR A 708 -5.83 -17.37 17.69
N ILE A 709 -6.59 -16.74 18.59
CA ILE A 709 -7.80 -17.31 19.16
C ILE A 709 -8.94 -16.38 18.78
N MET A 710 -9.99 -16.95 18.16
CA MET A 710 -11.15 -16.17 17.75
C MET A 710 -12.44 -16.93 18.04
N GLY A 711 -13.50 -16.18 18.34
CA GLY A 711 -14.78 -16.77 18.65
C GLY A 711 -15.93 -15.79 18.51
N GLY A 712 -17.12 -16.28 18.81
CA GLY A 712 -18.33 -15.49 18.74
C GLY A 712 -19.55 -16.33 19.01
N ASN A 713 -20.72 -15.70 19.02
CA ASN A 713 -21.97 -16.41 19.13
C ASN A 713 -22.43 -16.94 17.75
N LYS A 714 -23.29 -17.99 17.75
CA LYS A 714 -23.81 -18.62 16.52
C LYS A 714 -24.53 -17.64 15.58
N SER A 715 -25.11 -16.58 16.11
CA SER A 715 -25.78 -15.54 15.33
C SER A 715 -24.83 -14.47 14.76
N LYS A 716 -23.50 -14.60 15.00
CA LYS A 716 -22.49 -13.60 14.63
C LYS A 716 -22.82 -12.16 15.04
N THR A 717 -23.63 -12.04 16.09
CA THR A 717 -23.97 -10.75 16.71
C THR A 717 -22.79 -10.19 17.49
N PHE A 718 -21.98 -11.10 18.06
CA PHE A 718 -20.79 -10.82 18.82
C PHE A 718 -19.64 -11.67 18.30
N GLU A 719 -18.54 -11.05 17.95
CA GLU A 719 -17.30 -11.67 17.48
C GLU A 719 -16.11 -11.06 18.19
N TRP A 720 -15.14 -11.87 18.54
CA TRP A 720 -13.90 -11.41 19.14
C TRP A 720 -12.71 -12.20 18.59
N LYS A 721 -11.54 -11.55 18.62
CA LYS A 721 -10.28 -12.14 18.17
C LYS A 721 -9.14 -11.60 19.05
N LEU A 722 -8.26 -12.51 19.46
CA LEU A 722 -6.98 -12.22 20.12
C LEU A 722 -5.89 -12.87 19.30
N ASN A 723 -4.83 -12.13 19.00
CA ASN A 723 -3.66 -12.62 18.29
C ASN A 723 -2.39 -12.18 19.04
N GLY A 724 -1.49 -13.13 19.28
CA GLY A 724 -0.12 -12.87 19.70
C GLY A 724 0.84 -13.24 18.58
N PHE A 725 1.88 -12.45 18.37
CA PHE A 725 2.85 -12.68 17.30
C PHE A 725 4.28 -12.32 17.70
N SER A 726 5.21 -12.92 17.00
CA SER A 726 6.63 -12.56 17.03
C SER A 726 7.24 -12.72 15.65
N TYR A 727 8.07 -11.78 15.25
CA TYR A 727 8.86 -11.94 14.03
C TYR A 727 10.29 -11.43 14.21
N LYS A 728 11.18 -12.00 13.38
CA LYS A 728 12.59 -11.69 13.37
C LYS A 728 13.06 -11.40 11.95
N VAL A 729 13.56 -10.16 11.72
CA VAL A 729 14.06 -9.72 10.43
C VAL A 729 15.58 -9.73 10.45
N LYS A 730 16.17 -10.55 9.58
CA LYS A 730 17.62 -10.67 9.36
C LYS A 730 18.00 -10.00 8.05
N ASN A 731 19.28 -9.67 7.91
CA ASN A 731 19.85 -9.05 6.72
C ASN A 731 19.12 -7.75 6.30
N ALA A 732 18.53 -7.07 7.27
CA ALA A 732 17.83 -5.82 6.98
C ALA A 732 18.79 -4.82 6.33
N VAL A 733 18.27 -4.07 5.32
CA VAL A 733 19.11 -3.14 4.55
C VAL A 733 19.00 -1.74 5.14
N THR A 734 20.14 -1.12 5.39
CA THR A 734 20.26 0.25 5.93
C THR A 734 21.31 1.04 5.15
N GLY A 735 21.35 2.35 5.37
CA GLY A 735 22.47 3.20 4.95
C GLY A 735 23.75 2.81 5.69
N GLY A 736 24.88 2.85 5.01
CA GLY A 736 26.17 2.51 5.58
C GLY A 736 27.31 2.91 4.67
N LYS A 737 28.46 2.31 4.93
CA LYS A 737 29.73 2.55 4.22
C LYS A 737 30.24 1.25 3.62
N GLY A 738 30.96 1.35 2.52
CA GLY A 738 31.67 0.26 1.93
C GLY A 738 33.04 0.68 1.46
N TYR A 739 33.99 -0.24 1.54
CA TYR A 739 35.33 -0.09 1.00
C TYR A 739 35.36 -0.52 -0.47
N VAL A 740 35.75 0.40 -1.33
CA VAL A 740 35.92 0.21 -2.76
C VAL A 740 37.31 0.66 -3.13
N PRO A 741 38.26 -0.26 -3.41
CA PRO A 741 39.64 0.09 -3.79
C PRO A 741 39.70 1.08 -4.95
N SER A 742 40.65 1.98 -4.94
CA SER A 742 40.83 3.00 -6.01
C SER A 742 41.00 2.37 -7.40
N SER A 743 41.54 1.15 -7.48
CA SER A 743 41.74 0.39 -8.72
C SER A 743 40.51 -0.42 -9.16
N GLY A 744 39.39 -0.38 -8.43
CA GLY A 744 38.26 -1.27 -8.66
C GLY A 744 36.90 -0.62 -8.54
N THR A 745 35.90 -1.33 -9.01
CA THR A 745 34.46 -0.99 -8.89
C THR A 745 33.72 -1.94 -7.95
N THR A 746 34.42 -2.89 -7.35
CA THR A 746 33.84 -3.93 -6.52
C THR A 746 33.90 -3.56 -5.04
N VAL A 747 32.80 -3.70 -4.33
CA VAL A 747 32.72 -3.56 -2.88
C VAL A 747 33.42 -4.76 -2.24
N VAL A 748 34.42 -4.51 -1.40
CA VAL A 748 35.21 -5.54 -0.72
C VAL A 748 34.65 -5.81 0.67
N GLU A 749 34.34 -4.76 1.42
CA GLU A 749 33.85 -4.85 2.80
C GLU A 749 32.82 -3.77 3.07
N THR A 750 31.90 -4.00 4.02
CA THR A 750 30.83 -3.07 4.37
C THR A 750 30.67 -2.95 5.89
N GLY A 751 30.23 -1.78 6.34
CA GLY A 751 29.87 -1.50 7.74
C GLY A 751 28.70 -0.55 7.82
N THR A 752 27.95 -0.56 8.91
CA THR A 752 26.83 0.35 9.14
C THR A 752 27.28 1.76 9.50
N SER A 753 28.52 1.92 9.89
CA SER A 753 29.16 3.20 10.16
C SER A 753 30.60 3.26 9.64
N ASP A 754 31.15 4.46 9.55
CA ASP A 754 32.55 4.70 9.22
C ASP A 754 33.49 4.01 10.23
N ALA A 755 33.19 4.12 11.51
CA ALA A 755 33.99 3.53 12.59
C ALA A 755 33.99 1.98 12.53
N GLU A 756 32.82 1.37 12.31
CA GLU A 756 32.71 -0.10 12.15
C GLU A 756 33.50 -0.57 10.94
N LEU A 757 33.35 0.09 9.80
CA LEU A 757 34.08 -0.29 8.58
C LEU A 757 35.61 -0.15 8.76
N LYS A 758 36.09 0.96 9.31
CA LYS A 758 37.53 1.17 9.59
C LYS A 758 38.08 0.13 10.53
N GLN A 759 37.41 -0.14 11.66
CA GLN A 759 37.83 -1.19 12.60
C GLN A 759 37.92 -2.55 11.91
N LEU A 760 36.99 -2.86 11.00
CA LEU A 760 37.01 -4.12 10.25
C LEU A 760 38.19 -4.18 9.28
N LEU A 761 38.46 -3.12 8.52
CA LEU A 761 39.59 -3.05 7.58
C LEU A 761 40.92 -3.14 8.32
N ASP A 762 41.08 -2.43 9.44
CA ASP A 762 42.27 -2.46 10.29
C ASP A 762 42.52 -3.87 10.85
N SER A 763 41.44 -4.55 11.28
CA SER A 763 41.54 -5.96 11.78
C SER A 763 41.99 -6.97 10.73
N GLN A 764 41.78 -6.64 9.45
CA GLN A 764 42.16 -7.42 8.28
C GLN A 764 43.52 -6.99 7.70
N GLY A 765 44.15 -5.92 8.26
CA GLY A 765 45.39 -5.35 7.74
C GLY A 765 45.22 -4.61 6.40
N ILE A 766 44.02 -4.17 6.07
CA ILE A 766 43.73 -3.48 4.82
C ILE A 766 44.00 -1.98 4.99
N SER A 767 45.06 -1.47 4.33
CA SER A 767 45.27 -0.02 4.24
C SER A 767 44.22 0.63 3.35
N HIS A 768 43.66 1.75 3.79
CA HIS A 768 42.58 2.40 3.08
C HIS A 768 42.70 3.94 3.15
N ASN A 769 42.25 4.61 2.08
CA ASN A 769 42.13 6.05 2.01
C ASN A 769 40.67 6.51 2.19
N ARG A 770 40.47 7.77 2.60
CA ARG A 770 39.11 8.32 2.76
C ARG A 770 38.29 8.26 1.45
N SER A 771 38.92 8.44 0.29
CA SER A 771 38.31 8.35 -1.02
C SER A 771 37.83 6.96 -1.42
N GLU A 772 38.30 5.92 -0.75
CA GLU A 772 37.93 4.53 -0.99
C GLU A 772 36.74 4.08 -0.12
N ILE A 773 36.37 4.88 0.87
CA ILE A 773 35.19 4.66 1.71
C ILE A 773 34.01 5.38 1.08
N ARG A 774 33.02 4.61 0.57
CA ARG A 774 31.88 5.09 -0.16
C ARG A 774 30.59 4.91 0.63
N ASN A 775 29.70 5.91 0.54
CA ASN A 775 28.31 5.77 1.03
C ASN A 775 27.56 4.74 0.19
N MET A 776 26.88 3.81 0.79
CA MET A 776 26.08 2.79 0.11
C MET A 776 25.02 2.18 1.04
N ASN A 777 24.13 1.40 0.47
CA ASN A 777 23.25 0.57 1.28
C ASN A 777 23.99 -0.74 1.65
N VAL A 778 23.78 -1.22 2.89
CA VAL A 778 24.44 -2.42 3.43
C VAL A 778 23.43 -3.28 4.20
N ASN A 779 23.70 -4.58 4.33
CA ASN A 779 22.92 -5.44 5.23
C ASN A 779 23.45 -5.31 6.66
N ILE A 780 22.56 -5.21 7.65
CA ILE A 780 22.95 -5.23 9.08
C ILE A 780 23.42 -6.62 9.49
N LYS A 781 24.37 -6.70 10.44
CA LYS A 781 24.86 -7.97 11.00
C LYS A 781 23.93 -8.55 12.06
N GLY A 782 23.22 -7.73 12.80
CA GLY A 782 22.19 -8.14 13.78
C GLY A 782 20.84 -8.41 13.15
N TYR A 783 19.78 -8.21 13.92
CA TYR A 783 18.40 -8.40 13.46
C TYR A 783 17.41 -7.47 14.17
N TYR A 784 16.27 -7.25 13.53
CA TYR A 784 15.11 -6.61 14.15
C TYR A 784 14.17 -7.69 14.68
N GLN A 785 13.63 -7.48 15.90
CA GLN A 785 12.61 -8.33 16.47
C GLN A 785 11.44 -7.48 16.95
N VAL A 786 10.26 -7.89 16.60
CA VAL A 786 9.02 -7.32 17.12
C VAL A 786 8.17 -8.43 17.71
N MET A 787 7.77 -8.22 18.96
CA MET A 787 6.75 -9.03 19.61
C MET A 787 5.54 -8.15 19.88
N GLY A 788 4.35 -8.73 19.81
CA GLY A 788 3.15 -7.96 20.05
C GLY A 788 1.89 -8.80 20.12
N SER A 789 0.83 -8.10 20.40
CA SER A 789 -0.52 -8.66 20.43
C SER A 789 -1.54 -7.69 19.85
N THR A 790 -2.58 -8.24 19.25
CA THR A 790 -3.75 -7.47 18.81
C THR A 790 -5.00 -8.12 19.35
N PHE A 791 -5.98 -7.30 19.71
CA PHE A 791 -7.32 -7.78 19.99
C PHE A 791 -8.34 -7.04 19.14
N SER A 792 -9.45 -7.67 18.82
CA SER A 792 -10.59 -7.04 18.19
C SER A 792 -11.91 -7.62 18.71
N LEU A 793 -12.91 -6.76 18.76
CA LEU A 793 -14.25 -7.05 19.24
C LEU A 793 -15.25 -6.37 18.30
N ASN A 794 -16.26 -7.11 17.83
CA ASN A 794 -17.34 -6.59 17.00
C ASN A 794 -18.68 -7.04 17.58
N TYR A 795 -19.59 -6.09 17.70
CA TYR A 795 -20.99 -6.34 18.08
C TYR A 795 -21.93 -5.72 17.05
N ARG A 796 -22.88 -6.48 16.53
CA ARG A 796 -23.87 -6.00 15.56
C ARG A 796 -25.24 -6.61 15.83
N LYS A 797 -26.23 -5.76 16.09
CA LYS A 797 -27.61 -6.18 16.29
C LYS A 797 -28.59 -5.04 15.97
N ASN A 798 -29.65 -5.33 15.20
CA ASN A 798 -30.73 -4.40 14.93
C ASN A 798 -30.27 -3.02 14.44
N GLY A 799 -29.35 -2.97 13.49
CA GLY A 799 -28.79 -1.73 12.95
C GLY A 799 -27.82 -1.00 13.89
N PHE A 800 -27.60 -1.53 15.08
CA PHE A 800 -26.58 -1.05 16.02
C PHE A 800 -25.28 -1.82 15.81
N SER A 801 -24.16 -1.12 15.84
CA SER A 801 -22.85 -1.73 15.74
C SER A 801 -21.84 -1.05 16.65
N ILE A 802 -21.00 -1.86 17.28
CA ILE A 802 -19.83 -1.41 18.02
C ILE A 802 -18.63 -2.22 17.53
N PHE A 803 -17.50 -1.58 17.36
CA PHE A 803 -16.23 -2.27 17.29
C PHE A 803 -15.23 -1.65 18.25
N ALA A 804 -14.36 -2.46 18.78
CA ALA A 804 -13.20 -2.04 19.55
C ALA A 804 -12.01 -2.90 19.16
N ASN A 805 -10.85 -2.28 19.00
CA ASN A 805 -9.63 -3.03 18.82
C ASN A 805 -8.44 -2.31 19.46
N GLY A 806 -7.39 -3.06 19.69
CA GLY A 806 -6.18 -2.54 20.27
C GLY A 806 -4.97 -3.34 19.84
N THR A 807 -3.81 -2.74 19.99
CA THR A 807 -2.54 -3.27 19.60
C THR A 807 -1.47 -2.93 20.62
N PHE A 808 -0.63 -3.90 20.93
CA PHE A 808 0.58 -3.73 21.73
C PHE A 808 1.78 -4.19 20.91
N PHE A 809 2.87 -3.40 20.89
CA PHE A 809 4.14 -3.72 20.24
C PHE A 809 5.33 -3.47 21.12
N GLU A 810 6.32 -4.35 20.99
CA GLU A 810 7.67 -4.18 21.53
C GLU A 810 8.70 -4.38 20.40
N PRO A 811 9.04 -3.30 19.64
CA PRO A 811 9.95 -3.36 18.52
C PRO A 811 11.38 -3.04 18.95
N ASN A 812 12.33 -3.96 18.72
CA ASN A 812 13.72 -3.84 19.12
C ASN A 812 14.70 -4.22 17.99
N GLN A 813 15.87 -3.58 18.00
CA GLN A 813 17.04 -4.05 17.28
C GLN A 813 17.96 -4.79 18.25
N LEU A 814 18.48 -5.93 17.81
CA LEU A 814 19.40 -6.77 18.57
C LEU A 814 20.69 -7.02 17.78
N ASP A 815 21.80 -7.21 18.51
CA ASP A 815 23.06 -7.64 17.93
C ASP A 815 23.07 -9.16 17.62
N VAL A 816 24.18 -9.66 17.13
CA VAL A 816 24.37 -11.09 16.83
C VAL A 816 24.33 -11.97 18.09
N ASN A 817 24.59 -11.39 19.26
CA ASN A 817 24.60 -12.06 20.58
C ASN A 817 23.26 -11.97 21.30
N ASN A 818 22.20 -11.44 20.65
CA ASN A 818 20.88 -11.19 21.20
C ASN A 818 20.79 -10.06 22.26
N ASN A 819 21.82 -9.21 22.34
CA ASN A 819 21.72 -8.03 23.19
C ASN A 819 20.90 -6.96 22.50
N LYS A 820 20.04 -6.29 23.27
CA LYS A 820 19.26 -5.15 22.76
C LYS A 820 20.19 -3.96 22.53
N ILE A 821 20.28 -3.53 21.27
CA ILE A 821 21.05 -2.34 20.88
C ILE A 821 20.17 -1.10 21.04
N ASN A 822 18.95 -1.15 20.44
CA ASN A 822 18.08 0.01 20.36
C ASN A 822 16.62 -0.40 20.22
N ARG A 823 15.71 0.56 20.45
CA ARG A 823 14.31 0.44 20.13
C ARG A 823 14.05 1.02 18.75
N ILE A 824 13.14 0.42 17.99
CA ILE A 824 12.68 0.98 16.71
C ILE A 824 11.79 2.19 17.02
N ALA A 825 12.10 3.32 16.37
CA ALA A 825 11.37 4.57 16.52
C ALA A 825 10.07 4.62 15.73
N ASP A 826 9.33 5.71 15.87
CA ASP A 826 8.11 6.07 15.14
C ASP A 826 6.91 5.18 15.38
N ILE A 827 7.06 4.15 16.21
CA ILE A 827 6.01 3.19 16.50
C ILE A 827 5.52 3.36 17.93
N ALA A 828 4.22 3.54 18.09
CA ALA A 828 3.59 3.54 19.40
C ALA A 828 3.54 2.11 19.96
N SER A 829 3.93 1.93 21.23
CA SER A 829 3.76 0.64 21.90
C SER A 829 2.30 0.24 22.04
N LEU A 830 1.42 1.20 22.18
CA LEU A 830 -0.01 1.00 22.39
C LEU A 830 -0.82 1.85 21.41
N LYS A 831 -1.83 1.22 20.84
CA LYS A 831 -2.83 1.87 19.98
C LYS A 831 -4.19 1.26 20.27
N GLY A 832 -5.26 2.07 20.17
CA GLY A 832 -6.63 1.61 20.34
C GLY A 832 -7.60 2.35 19.45
N ASN A 833 -8.60 1.63 18.94
CA ASN A 833 -9.70 2.19 18.19
C ASN A 833 -11.03 1.74 18.77
N PHE A 834 -11.98 2.64 18.79
CA PHE A 834 -13.35 2.37 19.20
C PHE A 834 -14.31 3.00 18.19
N GLY A 835 -15.33 2.27 17.77
CA GLY A 835 -16.33 2.79 16.84
C GLY A 835 -17.74 2.38 17.24
N PHE A 836 -18.65 3.27 16.95
CA PHE A 836 -20.08 3.15 17.18
C PHE A 836 -20.83 3.44 15.89
N GLY A 837 -21.91 2.70 15.62
CA GLY A 837 -22.78 2.93 14.48
C GLY A 837 -24.24 2.63 14.79
N LYS A 838 -25.15 3.44 14.23
CA LYS A 838 -26.59 3.19 14.31
C LYS A 838 -27.25 3.48 12.97
N ARG A 839 -27.97 2.47 12.46
CA ARG A 839 -28.90 2.62 11.34
C ARG A 839 -30.31 2.63 11.86
N MET A 840 -31.13 3.55 11.36
CA MET A 840 -32.54 3.66 11.73
C MET A 840 -33.36 4.23 10.57
N SER A 841 -34.63 3.92 10.57
CA SER A 841 -35.62 4.60 9.72
C SER A 841 -36.48 5.49 10.59
N LEU A 842 -36.56 6.77 10.25
CA LEU A 842 -37.35 7.79 10.95
C LEU A 842 -38.34 8.41 9.95
N GLY A 843 -39.60 8.01 10.02
CA GLY A 843 -40.61 8.40 9.04
C GLY A 843 -40.18 8.01 7.62
N ASN A 844 -40.05 9.00 6.76
CA ASN A 844 -39.63 8.85 5.36
C ASN A 844 -38.10 8.82 5.15
N PHE A 845 -37.31 8.98 6.19
CA PHE A 845 -35.87 9.05 6.09
C PHE A 845 -35.22 7.77 6.60
N ASN A 846 -34.17 7.35 5.89
CA ASN A 846 -33.23 6.33 6.34
C ASN A 846 -31.94 7.02 6.76
N LEU A 847 -31.50 6.75 7.97
CA LEU A 847 -30.35 7.40 8.60
C LEU A 847 -29.29 6.36 8.94
N ASN A 848 -28.02 6.68 8.69
CA ASN A 848 -26.86 5.95 9.21
C ASN A 848 -25.94 6.95 9.92
N LEU A 849 -25.77 6.79 11.21
CA LEU A 849 -24.84 7.58 12.03
C LEU A 849 -23.72 6.68 12.48
N SER A 850 -22.48 7.15 12.37
CA SER A 850 -21.32 6.47 12.96
C SER A 850 -20.30 7.45 13.49
N SER A 851 -19.56 7.00 14.51
CA SER A 851 -18.42 7.72 15.05
C SER A 851 -17.27 6.76 15.34
N ARG A 852 -16.03 7.24 15.25
CA ARG A 852 -14.82 6.47 15.46
C ARG A 852 -13.84 7.31 16.29
N LEU A 853 -13.29 6.69 17.32
CA LEU A 853 -12.21 7.23 18.13
C LEU A 853 -10.93 6.48 17.81
N ASN A 854 -9.88 7.19 17.49
CA ASN A 854 -8.55 6.65 17.24
C ASN A 854 -7.58 7.22 18.27
N TRP A 855 -7.03 6.37 19.13
CA TRP A 855 -5.99 6.71 20.08
C TRP A 855 -4.67 6.06 19.68
N VAL A 856 -3.61 6.85 19.68
CA VAL A 856 -2.24 6.38 19.44
C VAL A 856 -1.35 6.91 20.57
N GLY A 857 -0.61 6.01 21.20
CA GLY A 857 0.32 6.34 22.27
C GLY A 857 1.51 7.17 21.79
N ALA A 858 2.29 7.67 22.72
CA ALA A 858 3.50 8.40 22.41
C ALA A 858 4.56 7.51 21.72
N ARG A 859 5.42 8.14 20.91
CA ARG A 859 6.41 7.48 20.06
C ARG A 859 7.76 8.15 20.21
N MET A 860 8.83 7.38 20.18
CA MET A 860 10.18 7.95 20.11
C MET A 860 10.47 8.44 18.70
N VAL A 861 11.16 9.57 18.59
CA VAL A 861 11.66 10.09 17.32
C VAL A 861 12.82 9.22 16.84
N GLY A 862 12.96 9.03 15.52
CA GLY A 862 14.06 8.26 14.96
C GLY A 862 15.38 9.02 14.95
N ALA A 863 16.47 8.28 14.93
CA ALA A 863 17.80 8.82 14.69
C ALA A 863 17.90 9.53 13.34
N GLY A 864 18.77 10.51 13.22
CA GLY A 864 18.93 11.31 11.99
C GLY A 864 17.84 12.37 11.79
N THR A 865 17.01 12.63 12.80
CA THR A 865 16.09 13.76 12.80
C THR A 865 16.77 15.02 13.36
N THR A 866 16.41 16.16 12.80
CA THR A 866 16.95 17.44 13.24
C THR A 866 16.63 17.71 14.68
N LYS A 867 17.66 17.98 15.46
CA LYS A 867 17.54 18.61 16.77
C LYS A 867 17.80 20.09 16.55
N SER A 868 16.83 20.85 16.22
CA SER A 868 17.07 22.25 15.94
C SER A 868 16.68 23.14 17.11
N GLY A 869 17.67 23.65 17.84
CA GLY A 869 17.52 24.87 18.62
C GLY A 869 17.34 26.11 17.75
N SER A 870 17.78 26.08 16.48
CA SER A 870 17.65 27.19 15.55
C SER A 870 16.22 27.47 15.09
N LEU A 871 15.32 26.48 15.25
CA LEU A 871 13.91 26.63 14.88
C LEU A 871 13.00 27.05 16.08
N GLY A 872 13.59 27.44 17.21
CA GLY A 872 12.81 27.89 18.37
C GLY A 872 12.00 26.81 19.10
N TYR A 873 12.24 25.53 18.80
CA TYR A 873 11.65 24.40 19.47
C TYR A 873 12.62 23.64 20.35
N GLU A 874 12.25 23.44 21.58
CA GLU A 874 12.74 22.27 22.32
C GLU A 874 12.00 21.05 21.76
N LEU A 875 12.58 20.36 20.80
CA LEU A 875 12.08 19.09 20.34
C LEU A 875 12.32 18.08 21.43
N SER A 876 11.25 17.62 22.09
CA SER A 876 11.33 16.42 22.91
C SER A 876 11.66 15.24 21.97
N GLY A 877 12.50 14.31 22.40
CA GLY A 877 12.77 13.06 21.67
C GLY A 877 11.53 12.17 21.51
N GLU A 878 10.33 12.73 21.69
CA GLU A 878 9.06 12.01 21.75
C GLU A 878 7.97 12.74 20.96
N ILE A 879 7.26 12.00 20.12
CA ILE A 879 6.04 12.45 19.42
C ILE A 879 4.87 12.20 20.39
N PRO A 880 4.11 13.25 20.77
CA PRO A 880 3.03 13.12 21.76
C PRO A 880 1.93 12.15 21.33
N SER A 881 1.31 11.51 22.31
CA SER A 881 0.09 10.73 22.10
C SER A 881 -1.08 11.60 21.65
N TYR A 882 -2.03 11.01 20.90
CA TYR A 882 -3.21 11.75 20.48
C TYR A 882 -4.48 10.90 20.47
N LEU A 883 -5.62 11.58 20.55
CA LEU A 883 -6.96 11.02 20.41
C LEU A 883 -7.75 11.82 19.37
N ILE A 884 -8.29 11.14 18.36
CA ILE A 884 -9.04 11.77 17.27
C ILE A 884 -10.45 11.20 17.23
N LEU A 885 -11.44 12.09 17.12
CA LEU A 885 -12.83 11.74 16.86
C LEU A 885 -13.15 11.96 15.38
N ASN A 886 -13.61 10.91 14.70
CA ASN A 886 -14.14 10.95 13.35
C ASN A 886 -15.63 10.60 13.36
N GLY A 887 -16.39 11.11 12.40
CA GLY A 887 -17.82 10.86 12.31
C GLY A 887 -18.32 10.77 10.89
N ASN A 888 -19.43 10.07 10.70
CA ASN A 888 -20.10 9.96 9.41
C ASN A 888 -21.62 9.92 9.58
N PHE A 889 -22.31 10.65 8.73
CA PHE A 889 -23.77 10.73 8.71
C PHE A 889 -24.28 10.60 7.29
N ILE A 890 -25.10 9.57 7.02
CA ILE A 890 -25.74 9.36 5.73
C ILE A 890 -27.25 9.48 5.93
N ILE A 891 -27.88 10.31 5.11
CA ILE A 891 -29.33 10.48 5.06
C ILE A 891 -29.84 10.18 3.64
N GLY A 892 -30.85 9.35 3.54
CA GLY A 892 -31.58 9.05 2.32
C GLY A 892 -33.08 9.16 2.55
N HIS A 893 -33.83 9.57 1.54
CA HIS A 893 -35.28 9.66 1.60
C HIS A 893 -35.94 8.46 0.88
N LYS A 894 -36.94 7.79 1.49
CA LYS A 894 -37.57 6.58 0.94
C LYS A 894 -38.14 6.78 -0.46
N LYS A 895 -38.76 7.94 -0.73
CA LYS A 895 -39.31 8.29 -2.04
C LYS A 895 -38.24 8.59 -3.10
N PHE A 896 -37.07 9.15 -2.69
CA PHE A 896 -35.96 9.49 -3.54
C PHE A 896 -34.76 8.57 -3.22
N SER A 897 -35.02 7.27 -3.19
CA SER A 897 -34.05 6.26 -2.74
C SER A 897 -32.73 6.21 -3.54
N HIS A 898 -32.72 6.84 -4.74
CA HIS A 898 -31.54 6.95 -5.59
C HIS A 898 -30.55 8.02 -5.14
N VAL A 899 -30.97 8.93 -4.25
CA VAL A 899 -30.14 10.04 -3.81
C VAL A 899 -29.95 9.99 -2.30
N LYS A 900 -28.71 10.11 -1.88
CA LYS A 900 -28.32 10.16 -0.46
C LYS A 900 -27.35 11.32 -0.27
N LEU A 901 -27.44 11.97 0.88
CA LEU A 901 -26.42 12.91 1.33
C LEU A 901 -25.53 12.21 2.34
N ASN A 902 -24.23 12.28 2.13
CA ASN A 902 -23.22 11.80 3.06
C ASN A 902 -22.41 12.99 3.59
N ILE A 903 -22.32 13.13 4.90
CA ILE A 903 -21.52 14.12 5.61
C ILE A 903 -20.48 13.35 6.43
N SER A 904 -19.22 13.48 6.08
CA SER A 904 -18.12 12.84 6.80
C SER A 904 -17.18 13.90 7.41
N GLY A 905 -16.65 13.59 8.58
CA GLY A 905 -15.75 14.48 9.28
C GLY A 905 -14.60 13.71 9.95
N ALA A 906 -13.41 14.25 9.81
CA ALA A 906 -12.23 13.78 10.52
C ALA A 906 -11.74 14.85 11.49
N ASN A 907 -11.15 14.41 12.62
CA ASN A 907 -10.67 15.28 13.69
C ASN A 907 -11.73 16.31 14.13
N LEU A 908 -12.93 15.84 14.44
CA LEU A 908 -14.08 16.70 14.77
C LEU A 908 -13.82 17.59 16.00
N LEU A 909 -12.97 17.15 16.93
CA LEU A 909 -12.58 17.89 18.12
C LEU A 909 -11.50 18.95 17.83
N ASN A 910 -11.01 19.01 16.59
CA ASN A 910 -9.94 19.91 16.17
C ASN A 910 -8.66 19.79 17.02
N ALA A 911 -8.31 18.57 17.41
CA ALA A 911 -7.11 18.29 18.15
C ALA A 911 -5.84 18.62 17.32
N ILE A 912 -4.84 19.19 17.95
CA ILE A 912 -3.50 19.34 17.37
C ILE A 912 -2.75 18.04 17.62
N TYR A 913 -2.26 17.40 16.57
CA TYR A 913 -1.55 16.14 16.67
C TYR A 913 -0.52 15.99 15.55
N PHE A 914 0.43 15.10 15.75
CA PHE A 914 1.56 14.91 14.88
C PHE A 914 1.73 13.45 14.49
N HIS A 915 2.21 13.24 13.28
CA HIS A 915 2.70 11.94 12.81
C HIS A 915 4.23 11.97 12.66
N PRO A 916 4.90 10.80 12.69
CA PRO A 916 6.32 10.74 12.37
C PRO A 916 6.63 11.42 11.05
N GLY A 917 7.73 12.15 10.98
CA GLY A 917 8.19 12.79 9.77
C GLY A 917 8.73 11.77 8.75
N PRO A 918 9.03 12.22 7.53
CA PRO A 918 9.70 11.39 6.55
C PRO A 918 11.10 11.02 7.03
N ARG A 919 11.54 9.80 6.76
CA ARG A 919 12.87 9.31 7.08
C ARG A 919 13.80 9.35 5.89
N SER A 920 15.11 9.24 6.17
CA SER A 920 16.12 9.08 5.15
C SER A 920 15.78 7.93 4.20
N ALA A 921 15.89 8.17 2.92
CA ALA A 921 15.90 7.14 1.91
C ALA A 921 17.08 6.13 2.07
N ASN A 922 17.98 6.36 3.00
CA ASN A 922 19.16 5.53 3.26
C ASN A 922 18.87 4.29 4.12
N GLY A 923 17.59 3.98 4.37
CA GLY A 923 17.24 2.74 5.05
C GLY A 923 17.45 2.74 6.56
N ASP A 924 17.51 3.90 7.21
CA ASP A 924 17.37 3.94 8.65
C ASP A 924 16.03 3.33 9.03
N TYR A 925 16.06 2.18 9.67
CA TYR A 925 14.89 1.46 10.16
C TYR A 925 14.19 2.20 11.31
N GLY A 926 14.30 3.53 11.33
CA GLY A 926 13.72 4.36 12.35
C GLY A 926 14.20 3.96 13.74
N LEU A 927 15.52 3.77 13.90
CA LEU A 927 16.08 3.54 15.24
C LEU A 927 15.82 4.76 16.10
N ALA A 928 15.40 4.53 17.32
CA ALA A 928 15.29 5.60 18.29
C ALA A 928 16.66 6.24 18.53
N ALA A 929 16.74 7.56 18.50
CA ALA A 929 17.94 8.25 18.90
C ALA A 929 18.19 7.96 20.40
N PRO A 930 19.39 7.51 20.79
CA PRO A 930 19.74 7.43 22.20
C PRO A 930 19.63 8.82 22.81
N GLU A 931 19.09 8.94 24.03
CA GLU A 931 18.99 10.22 24.76
C GLU A 931 20.34 10.93 24.89
N ALA A 932 21.43 10.18 25.01
CA ALA A 932 22.78 10.69 25.05
C ALA A 932 23.20 11.45 23.77
N ASN A 933 22.78 10.95 22.58
CA ASN A 933 23.08 11.61 21.30
C ASN A 933 22.16 12.81 21.05
N TRP A 934 21.01 12.83 21.68
CA TRP A 934 20.10 13.96 21.57
C TRP A 934 20.63 15.23 22.25
N ASN A 935 21.48 15.09 23.26
CA ASN A 935 22.11 16.19 23.98
C ASN A 935 23.56 16.47 23.56
N ASP A 936 24.14 15.68 22.66
CA ASP A 936 25.53 15.85 22.23
C ASP A 936 25.61 16.89 21.09
N THR A 937 25.83 18.14 21.46
CA THR A 937 25.99 19.27 20.53
C THR A 937 27.28 19.22 19.73
N VAL A 938 28.29 18.45 20.15
CA VAL A 938 29.61 18.40 19.51
C VAL A 938 29.65 17.41 18.33
N ASN A 939 28.92 16.31 18.44
CA ASN A 939 28.85 15.28 17.37
C ASN A 939 27.60 15.39 16.50
N ASN A 940 26.65 16.24 16.82
CA ASN A 940 25.46 16.50 16.01
C ASN A 940 25.79 17.47 14.85
N GLN A 941 26.73 17.09 14.01
CA GLN A 941 27.01 17.77 12.74
C GLN A 941 25.91 17.61 11.70
N ILE A 942 24.78 17.03 12.06
CA ILE A 942 23.69 16.70 11.15
C ILE A 942 22.53 17.64 11.45
N LEU A 943 22.68 18.87 11.04
CA LEU A 943 21.77 19.95 11.38
C LEU A 943 20.60 20.13 10.43
N PHE A 944 20.60 19.43 9.30
CA PHE A 944 19.56 19.54 8.27
C PHE A 944 19.05 18.17 7.86
N ASP A 945 18.89 17.29 8.84
CA ASP A 945 18.31 16.00 8.59
C ASP A 945 16.77 16.06 8.66
N PHE A 946 16.14 14.97 8.71
CA PHE A 946 14.72 14.82 8.48
C PHE A 946 13.87 15.49 9.56
N VAL A 947 12.76 16.05 9.13
CA VAL A 947 11.74 16.59 10.05
C VAL A 947 11.27 15.50 11.00
N PRO A 948 11.37 15.66 12.32
CA PRO A 948 11.09 14.59 13.29
C PRO A 948 9.63 14.19 13.31
N TYR A 949 8.72 15.14 13.12
CA TYR A 949 7.28 14.91 13.06
C TYR A 949 6.56 15.99 12.25
N VAL A 950 5.45 15.62 11.65
CA VAL A 950 4.63 16.49 10.78
C VAL A 950 3.28 16.71 11.42
N ARG A 951 2.91 18.00 11.59
CA ARG A 951 1.58 18.39 12.05
C ARG A 951 0.53 17.85 11.10
N GLN A 952 -0.53 17.32 11.68
CA GLN A 952 -1.65 16.78 10.92
C GLN A 952 -2.75 17.81 10.76
N ARG A 953 -3.57 17.62 9.71
CA ARG A 953 -4.67 18.54 9.39
C ARG A 953 -5.62 18.73 10.57
N SER A 954 -6.11 19.93 10.71
CA SER A 954 -7.19 20.31 11.61
C SER A 954 -8.51 19.62 11.22
N ARG A 955 -9.64 20.03 11.81
CA ARG A 955 -10.97 19.53 11.44
C ARG A 955 -11.19 19.55 9.94
N PHE A 956 -11.61 18.40 9.42
CA PHE A 956 -11.87 18.20 7.99
C PHE A 956 -13.27 17.68 7.78
N LEU A 957 -14.07 18.38 6.99
CA LEU A 957 -15.46 18.04 6.67
C LEU A 957 -15.61 17.86 5.16
N VAL A 958 -16.35 16.84 4.75
CA VAL A 958 -16.70 16.57 3.35
C VAL A 958 -18.18 16.28 3.25
N PHE A 959 -18.83 16.87 2.26
CA PHE A 959 -20.23 16.68 1.89
C PHE A 959 -20.29 16.02 0.52
N LYS A 960 -20.98 14.90 0.41
CA LYS A 960 -21.12 14.16 -0.85
C LYS A 960 -22.60 13.85 -1.15
N LEU A 961 -22.98 14.01 -2.39
CA LEU A 961 -24.20 13.45 -2.93
C LEU A 961 -23.87 12.08 -3.55
N ILE A 962 -24.62 11.07 -3.18
CA ILE A 962 -24.52 9.71 -3.71
C ILE A 962 -25.76 9.48 -4.57
N PHE A 963 -25.53 9.21 -5.84
CA PHE A 963 -26.56 8.81 -6.80
C PHE A 963 -26.36 7.34 -7.14
N ASP A 964 -27.42 6.55 -7.01
CA ASP A 964 -27.41 5.10 -7.20
C ASP A 964 -28.57 4.69 -8.12
N PHE A 965 -28.26 4.42 -9.39
CA PHE A 965 -29.22 4.12 -10.44
C PHE A 965 -29.23 2.66 -10.86
#